data_4b269b108e601978cf2d117c29ddbc61
#
_entry.id   4b269b108e601978cf2d117c29ddbc61
#
_cell.length_a   1.000
_cell.length_b   1.000
_cell.length_c   1.000
_cell.angle_alpha   90.00
_cell.angle_beta   90.00
_cell.angle_gamma   90.00
#
_symmetry.space_group_name_H-M   'P 1'
#
loop_
_entity.id
_entity.type
_entity.pdbx_description
1 polymer ?
#
loop_
_entity_poly.entity_id
_entity_poly.type
_entity_poly.pdbx_seq_one_letter_code
_entity_poly.pdbx_strand_id
1 'polypeptide(L)'
;KLKMPTINLDGEVTVLATVSEVVEALESCAMIWQKLISTALEEQLKKVPQGNGPLAELDFWRERHDTLSALTEETKLPEVQKVLAILQEAESQHIGDLQIVLSDLRNHHVAALHNIKFLSTLERHLKNLTHGTGFDVVLDTIPSLMNALRMVWVISRHYNKDECMASLMERIAWEIAARVYSAVDLHTLFKEDRAAAKKKLVEAKSTLEQWKKCYFAVRAQIEASGRHQHWEFDRKRLFEKTDYMSTVCQDLYDVLQVIEEFYSIFGPELKAVTGNPKRVDDLLREVNGLTNPMEELTFDPFSIRSARDWKLIMEEFRAEVSVENIKQIFVQNCKDPPLYKNYPPVAGAISWSRFLFHRIKHTILRFQEVEELLASEHGKEVKQIYLQVARSMKEYEDQKYNQWKDETKQMLPVLLKNTLLTVVSKEPITTKKNIHFIVNFSPTLREIITETKYMEQLGFPVPEIARYVALQEDKYLRYINRLTNMLDCYHRIMGTLNEAETELLDDHIKELSTKFKPGHRILNWDYLGIGDFIAQCTRAIRKFESLVHRIHHDSEDISNKLLLIKSTNLFKLPLSKSGDELPKAEEFFECIKCERAKDVAHMVRNYSAIPQLLIKVEGRVANTNSGKSPKLTSYYAYWENRIYQVLTQLIVKNLQAFNAAVLANVPLFQTEAVLSVPEIILQPNASEIENMIAQCIQDCVEVTKHFVRWMHGTCIECPPQRVKADEVFTFNFYSDVSQNPLIDEQAVLISQNVHKLLDSLSKYLNQWQRYNLLWKLDKDVVMEKLAAEKPACVTFDKEFQLYKKIAQEVTQQPWIKDEQFIRLQLSPLAYTVQENVRSWVISLGKLLNESAREELFSLQEEIQVG
;
A
#
# COMPACT_ATOMS: atom_id res chain seq x y z
N LYS A 1 1.83 13.51 -19.23
CA LYS A 1 1.52 13.88 -20.63
C LYS A 1 0.49 12.91 -21.17
N LEU A 2 -0.56 13.44 -21.79
CA LEU A 2 -1.55 12.65 -22.52
C LEU A 2 -0.86 12.04 -23.74
N LYS A 3 -0.87 10.71 -23.85
CA LYS A 3 -0.33 10.02 -25.02
C LYS A 3 -1.26 10.28 -26.20
N MET A 4 -0.72 10.86 -27.25
CA MET A 4 -1.46 11.06 -28.50
C MET A 4 -1.59 9.74 -29.26
N PRO A 5 -2.69 9.54 -29.96
CA PRO A 5 -2.87 8.38 -30.83
C PRO A 5 -1.82 8.41 -31.97
N THR A 6 -1.34 7.23 -32.37
CA THR A 6 -0.34 7.09 -33.43
C THR A 6 -0.92 7.19 -34.85
N ILE A 7 -2.14 7.68 -34.96
CA ILE A 7 -2.88 7.78 -36.20
C ILE A 7 -2.72 9.19 -36.81
N ASN A 8 -2.62 9.25 -38.12
CA ASN A 8 -2.63 10.53 -38.82
C ASN A 8 -4.00 11.20 -38.73
N LEU A 9 -4.02 12.35 -38.06
CA LEU A 9 -5.22 13.17 -37.87
C LEU A 9 -5.36 14.28 -38.92
N ASP A 10 -4.61 14.22 -40.04
CA ASP A 10 -4.72 15.21 -41.14
C ASP A 10 -6.04 15.01 -41.91
N GLY A 11 -6.94 15.97 -41.83
CA GLY A 11 -8.25 15.94 -42.47
C GLY A 11 -9.31 16.74 -41.71
N GLU A 12 -10.49 16.89 -42.32
CA GLU A 12 -11.63 17.53 -41.67
C GLU A 12 -12.25 16.61 -40.62
N VAL A 13 -12.75 17.18 -39.53
CA VAL A 13 -13.33 16.46 -38.39
C VAL A 13 -14.47 15.55 -38.81
N THR A 14 -15.35 16.05 -39.71
CA THR A 14 -16.51 15.32 -40.22
C THR A 14 -16.13 14.09 -41.03
N VAL A 15 -15.03 14.16 -41.79
CA VAL A 15 -14.54 13.02 -42.59
C VAL A 15 -13.90 11.97 -41.69
N LEU A 16 -13.08 12.37 -40.72
CA LEU A 16 -12.42 11.47 -39.79
C LEU A 16 -13.44 10.77 -38.86
N ALA A 17 -14.54 11.42 -38.53
CA ALA A 17 -15.61 10.83 -37.71
C ALA A 17 -16.38 9.69 -38.39
N THR A 18 -16.29 9.56 -39.73
CA THR A 18 -16.94 8.49 -40.50
C THR A 18 -16.05 7.24 -40.64
N VAL A 19 -14.78 7.32 -40.29
CA VAL A 19 -13.80 6.20 -40.40
C VAL A 19 -13.79 5.41 -39.12
N SER A 20 -14.37 4.18 -39.11
CA SER A 20 -14.53 3.34 -37.91
C SER A 20 -13.19 3.02 -37.22
N GLU A 21 -12.13 2.70 -37.97
CA GLU A 21 -10.81 2.41 -37.42
C GLU A 21 -10.19 3.60 -36.67
N VAL A 22 -10.41 4.80 -37.17
CA VAL A 22 -9.95 6.02 -36.53
C VAL A 22 -10.75 6.26 -35.25
N VAL A 23 -12.06 6.13 -35.29
CA VAL A 23 -12.95 6.32 -34.14
C VAL A 23 -12.63 5.32 -33.02
N GLU A 24 -12.49 4.03 -33.31
CA GLU A 24 -12.16 2.99 -32.32
C GLU A 24 -10.80 3.25 -31.63
N ALA A 25 -9.81 3.65 -32.39
CA ALA A 25 -8.51 3.98 -31.81
C ALA A 25 -8.54 5.26 -30.95
N LEU A 26 -9.36 6.25 -31.37
CA LEU A 26 -9.56 7.46 -30.59
C LEU A 26 -10.40 7.19 -29.32
N GLU A 27 -11.35 6.27 -29.37
CA GLU A 27 -12.10 5.81 -28.19
C GLU A 27 -11.18 5.12 -27.17
N SER A 28 -10.29 4.24 -27.62
CA SER A 28 -9.29 3.61 -26.76
C SER A 28 -8.38 4.65 -26.11
N CYS A 29 -7.98 5.66 -26.87
CA CYS A 29 -7.19 6.77 -26.38
C CYS A 29 -7.97 7.62 -25.35
N ALA A 30 -9.23 7.90 -25.60
CA ALA A 30 -10.12 8.62 -24.70
C ALA A 30 -10.32 7.89 -23.36
N MET A 31 -10.48 6.57 -23.37
CA MET A 31 -10.55 5.75 -22.14
C MET A 31 -9.26 5.81 -21.31
N ILE A 32 -8.10 5.77 -21.98
CA ILE A 32 -6.81 5.92 -21.30
C ILE A 32 -6.70 7.32 -20.68
N TRP A 33 -7.07 8.38 -21.41
CA TRP A 33 -7.06 9.75 -20.90
C TRP A 33 -8.01 9.91 -19.71
N GLN A 34 -9.22 9.39 -19.83
CA GLN A 34 -10.21 9.39 -18.73
C GLN A 34 -9.61 8.77 -17.45
N LYS A 35 -9.05 7.58 -17.59
CA LYS A 35 -8.45 6.87 -16.45
C LYS A 35 -7.27 7.63 -15.85
N LEU A 36 -6.37 8.17 -16.68
CA LEU A 36 -5.22 8.94 -16.23
C LEU A 36 -5.64 10.23 -15.50
N ILE A 37 -6.59 10.97 -16.05
CA ILE A 37 -7.09 12.20 -15.43
C ILE A 37 -7.84 11.90 -14.15
N SER A 38 -8.70 10.87 -14.12
CA SER A 38 -9.42 10.46 -12.91
C SER A 38 -8.45 10.04 -11.80
N THR A 39 -7.44 9.24 -12.12
CA THR A 39 -6.40 8.83 -11.15
C THR A 39 -5.65 10.05 -10.59
N ALA A 40 -5.25 10.96 -11.48
CA ALA A 40 -4.56 12.19 -11.06
C ALA A 40 -5.44 13.08 -10.17
N LEU A 41 -6.74 13.21 -10.49
CA LEU A 41 -7.70 13.93 -9.65
C LEU A 41 -7.86 13.28 -8.27
N GLU A 42 -8.02 11.97 -8.21
CA GLU A 42 -8.12 11.22 -6.94
C GLU A 42 -6.87 11.38 -6.08
N GLU A 43 -5.68 11.30 -6.67
CA GLU A 43 -4.42 11.52 -5.97
C GLU A 43 -4.33 12.94 -5.40
N GLN A 44 -4.73 13.94 -6.19
CA GLN A 44 -4.75 15.33 -5.73
C GLN A 44 -5.79 15.57 -4.63
N LEU A 45 -6.93 14.85 -4.65
CA LEU A 45 -7.96 14.97 -3.60
C LEU A 45 -7.52 14.35 -2.27
N LYS A 46 -6.70 13.30 -2.33
CA LYS A 46 -6.14 12.63 -1.13
C LYS A 46 -4.98 13.39 -0.48
N LYS A 47 -4.32 14.28 -1.22
CA LYS A 47 -3.23 15.11 -0.69
C LYS A 47 -3.75 16.09 0.37
N VAL A 48 -2.98 16.22 1.44
CA VAL A 48 -3.20 17.21 2.51
C VAL A 48 -1.99 18.15 2.59
N PRO A 49 -2.16 19.39 3.08
CA PRO A 49 -1.03 20.31 3.25
C PRO A 49 0.06 19.71 4.14
N GLN A 50 1.29 19.71 3.67
CA GLN A 50 2.45 19.25 4.43
C GLN A 50 3.06 20.40 5.21
N GLY A 51 3.12 20.26 6.55
CA GLY A 51 3.60 21.28 7.45
C GLY A 51 2.50 21.86 8.33
N ASN A 52 2.90 22.50 9.40
CA ASN A 52 1.97 22.99 10.43
C ASN A 52 1.62 24.49 10.28
N GLY A 53 2.44 25.26 9.57
CA GLY A 53 2.24 26.70 9.38
C GLY A 53 1.23 27.04 8.28
N PRO A 54 0.77 28.30 8.23
CA PRO A 54 -0.23 28.75 7.27
C PRO A 54 0.29 28.90 5.84
N LEU A 55 1.60 29.11 5.65
CA LEU A 55 2.21 29.14 4.32
C LEU A 55 2.15 27.79 3.62
N ALA A 56 2.21 26.69 4.38
CA ALA A 56 2.05 25.34 3.85
C ALA A 56 0.69 25.13 3.16
N GLU A 57 -0.36 25.81 3.61
CA GLU A 57 -1.68 25.80 2.97
C GLU A 57 -1.64 26.49 1.60
N LEU A 58 -0.95 27.63 1.51
CA LEU A 58 -0.80 28.35 0.25
C LEU A 58 0.04 27.56 -0.75
N ASP A 59 1.14 26.97 -0.31
CA ASP A 59 2.02 26.14 -1.15
C ASP A 59 1.30 24.88 -1.65
N PHE A 60 0.50 24.28 -0.79
CA PHE A 60 -0.37 23.15 -1.17
C PHE A 60 -1.34 23.52 -2.31
N TRP A 61 -2.01 24.68 -2.21
CA TRP A 61 -2.91 25.10 -3.26
C TRP A 61 -2.19 25.49 -4.54
N ARG A 62 -0.97 26.04 -4.44
CA ARG A 62 -0.10 26.32 -5.60
C ARG A 62 0.32 25.04 -6.30
N GLU A 63 0.85 24.08 -5.57
CA GLU A 63 1.24 22.78 -6.13
C GLU A 63 0.05 22.08 -6.79
N ARG A 64 -1.10 22.12 -6.13
CA ARG A 64 -2.34 21.55 -6.67
C ARG A 64 -2.80 22.27 -7.93
N HIS A 65 -2.76 23.58 -7.93
CA HIS A 65 -3.09 24.37 -9.11
C HIS A 65 -2.14 24.09 -10.27
N ASP A 66 -0.83 24.09 -10.03
CA ASP A 66 0.18 23.87 -11.07
C ASP A 66 0.00 22.48 -11.70
N THR A 67 -0.27 21.46 -10.89
CA THR A 67 -0.57 20.11 -11.38
C THR A 67 -1.84 20.08 -12.23
N LEU A 68 -2.92 20.67 -11.74
CA LEU A 68 -4.20 20.70 -12.45
C LEU A 68 -4.16 21.64 -13.67
N SER A 69 -3.39 22.73 -13.61
CA SER A 69 -3.14 23.64 -14.74
C SER A 69 -2.39 22.92 -15.85
N ALA A 70 -1.33 22.20 -15.53
CA ALA A 70 -0.58 21.41 -16.50
C ALA A 70 -1.46 20.39 -17.21
N LEU A 71 -2.30 19.67 -16.45
CA LEU A 71 -3.28 18.74 -17.04
C LEU A 71 -4.32 19.47 -17.91
N THR A 72 -4.82 20.62 -17.45
CA THR A 72 -5.81 21.40 -18.18
C THR A 72 -5.22 21.97 -19.47
N GLU A 73 -3.98 22.44 -19.46
CA GLU A 73 -3.28 22.92 -20.67
C GLU A 73 -3.04 21.79 -21.66
N GLU A 74 -2.68 20.59 -21.20
CA GLU A 74 -2.58 19.42 -22.07
C GLU A 74 -3.92 19.08 -22.74
N THR A 75 -5.03 19.21 -22.02
CA THR A 75 -6.36 18.98 -22.61
C THR A 75 -6.77 20.04 -23.64
N LYS A 76 -6.18 21.23 -23.59
CA LYS A 76 -6.44 22.32 -24.55
C LYS A 76 -5.59 22.25 -25.82
N LEU A 77 -4.61 21.36 -25.89
CA LEU A 77 -3.79 21.21 -27.08
C LEU A 77 -4.68 21.00 -28.32
N PRO A 78 -4.35 21.65 -29.44
CA PRO A 78 -5.19 21.58 -30.64
C PRO A 78 -5.44 20.13 -31.11
N GLU A 79 -4.44 19.29 -30.94
CA GLU A 79 -4.51 17.86 -31.25
C GLU A 79 -5.54 17.14 -30.38
N VAL A 80 -5.54 17.38 -29.07
CA VAL A 80 -6.50 16.81 -28.12
C VAL A 80 -7.91 17.32 -28.41
N GLN A 81 -8.05 18.61 -28.67
CA GLN A 81 -9.34 19.22 -29.02
C GLN A 81 -9.91 18.65 -30.34
N LYS A 82 -9.02 18.36 -31.29
CA LYS A 82 -9.41 17.71 -32.55
C LYS A 82 -9.92 16.30 -32.32
N VAL A 83 -9.25 15.52 -31.45
CA VAL A 83 -9.72 14.17 -31.06
C VAL A 83 -11.10 14.23 -30.39
N LEU A 84 -11.29 15.16 -29.48
CA LEU A 84 -12.58 15.37 -28.81
C LEU A 84 -13.69 15.77 -29.81
N ALA A 85 -13.36 16.63 -30.76
CA ALA A 85 -14.32 17.05 -31.80
C ALA A 85 -14.70 15.88 -32.72
N ILE A 86 -13.73 15.04 -33.11
CA ILE A 86 -13.99 13.84 -33.92
C ILE A 86 -14.90 12.86 -33.17
N LEU A 87 -14.60 12.58 -31.92
CA LEU A 87 -15.40 11.68 -31.07
C LEU A 87 -16.82 12.22 -30.81
N GLN A 88 -16.95 13.54 -30.72
CA GLN A 88 -18.25 14.20 -30.54
C GLN A 88 -19.08 14.09 -31.80
N GLU A 89 -18.48 14.32 -32.97
CA GLU A 89 -19.15 14.20 -34.26
C GLU A 89 -19.54 12.72 -34.59
N ALA A 90 -18.72 11.78 -34.11
CA ALA A 90 -18.98 10.36 -34.22
C ALA A 90 -20.01 9.81 -33.21
N GLU A 91 -20.61 10.67 -32.36
CA GLU A 91 -21.52 10.31 -31.27
C GLU A 91 -21.04 9.14 -30.38
N SER A 92 -19.74 9.10 -30.12
CA SER A 92 -19.13 8.04 -29.28
C SER A 92 -19.72 8.01 -27.87
N GLN A 93 -20.03 6.81 -27.39
CA GLN A 93 -20.52 6.59 -26.01
C GLN A 93 -19.51 7.00 -24.93
N HIS A 94 -18.20 6.94 -25.25
CA HIS A 94 -17.13 7.24 -24.29
C HIS A 94 -16.86 8.75 -24.12
N ILE A 95 -17.36 9.59 -25.03
CA ILE A 95 -17.12 11.05 -24.94
C ILE A 95 -17.86 11.67 -23.76
N GLY A 96 -19.04 11.15 -23.40
CA GLY A 96 -19.83 11.65 -22.28
C GLY A 96 -19.09 11.52 -20.94
N ASP A 97 -18.56 10.35 -20.68
CA ASP A 97 -17.79 10.08 -19.46
C ASP A 97 -16.49 10.88 -19.42
N LEU A 98 -15.78 11.00 -20.55
CA LEU A 98 -14.58 11.81 -20.65
C LEU A 98 -14.90 13.29 -20.44
N GLN A 99 -16.00 13.81 -20.99
CA GLN A 99 -16.44 15.21 -20.78
C GLN A 99 -16.77 15.48 -19.31
N ILE A 100 -17.38 14.54 -18.59
CA ILE A 100 -17.62 14.65 -17.14
C ILE A 100 -16.28 14.82 -16.41
N VAL A 101 -15.31 13.95 -16.67
CA VAL A 101 -14.00 14.02 -16.05
C VAL A 101 -13.23 15.29 -16.41
N LEU A 102 -13.34 15.75 -17.65
CA LEU A 102 -12.76 17.04 -18.09
C LEU A 102 -13.46 18.22 -17.42
N SER A 103 -14.77 18.14 -17.20
CA SER A 103 -15.51 19.15 -16.43
C SER A 103 -15.06 19.17 -14.98
N ASP A 104 -14.91 18.02 -14.37
CA ASP A 104 -14.41 17.91 -12.99
C ASP A 104 -12.98 18.43 -12.87
N LEU A 105 -12.11 18.13 -13.83
CA LEU A 105 -10.76 18.70 -13.90
C LEU A 105 -10.81 20.24 -13.94
N ARG A 106 -11.64 20.82 -14.82
CA ARG A 106 -11.81 22.27 -14.91
C ARG A 106 -12.36 22.86 -13.61
N ASN A 107 -13.36 22.20 -13.01
CA ASN A 107 -13.97 22.64 -11.75
C ASN A 107 -12.95 22.66 -10.62
N HIS A 108 -12.15 21.58 -10.49
CA HIS A 108 -11.09 21.51 -9.48
C HIS A 108 -9.94 22.48 -9.75
N HIS A 109 -9.57 22.70 -11.02
CA HIS A 109 -8.58 23.70 -11.40
C HIS A 109 -9.06 25.11 -11.06
N VAL A 110 -10.29 25.45 -11.43
CA VAL A 110 -10.89 26.75 -11.10
C VAL A 110 -11.02 26.94 -9.60
N ALA A 111 -11.42 25.90 -8.86
CA ALA A 111 -11.48 25.93 -7.39
C ALA A 111 -10.10 26.17 -6.78
N ALA A 112 -9.05 25.49 -7.27
CA ALA A 112 -7.68 25.69 -6.81
C ALA A 112 -7.20 27.12 -7.12
N LEU A 113 -7.46 27.63 -8.32
CA LEU A 113 -7.12 29.00 -8.70
C LEU A 113 -7.83 30.04 -7.83
N HIS A 114 -9.11 29.84 -7.52
CA HIS A 114 -9.86 30.71 -6.62
C HIS A 114 -9.26 30.70 -5.21
N ASN A 115 -8.93 29.51 -4.69
CA ASN A 115 -8.33 29.40 -3.37
C ASN A 115 -6.96 30.09 -3.30
N ILE A 116 -6.12 29.95 -4.35
CA ILE A 116 -4.87 30.71 -4.45
C ILE A 116 -5.13 32.21 -4.46
N LYS A 117 -6.08 32.68 -5.25
CA LYS A 117 -6.42 34.11 -5.29
C LYS A 117 -6.82 34.63 -3.92
N PHE A 118 -7.62 33.88 -3.18
CA PHE A 118 -8.02 34.29 -1.84
C PHE A 118 -6.85 34.21 -0.86
N LEU A 119 -6.08 33.13 -0.87
CA LEU A 119 -4.93 32.98 0.02
C LEU A 119 -3.79 33.94 -0.35
N SER A 120 -3.62 34.31 -1.60
CA SER A 120 -2.61 35.30 -2.02
C SER A 120 -2.91 36.69 -1.46
N THR A 121 -4.17 37.03 -1.18
CA THR A 121 -4.50 38.26 -0.44
C THR A 121 -4.01 38.24 1.00
N LEU A 122 -3.88 37.02 1.57
CA LEU A 122 -3.35 36.80 2.92
C LEU A 122 -1.82 36.64 2.93
N GLU A 123 -1.21 36.34 1.80
CA GLU A 123 0.22 35.94 1.71
C GLU A 123 1.16 36.96 2.33
N ARG A 124 0.94 38.26 2.10
CA ARG A 124 1.75 39.31 2.70
C ARG A 124 1.67 39.28 4.23
N HIS A 125 0.46 39.08 4.77
CA HIS A 125 0.24 39.01 6.21
C HIS A 125 0.83 37.73 6.78
N LEU A 126 0.68 36.61 6.08
CA LEU A 126 1.26 35.32 6.50
C LEU A 126 2.79 35.35 6.48
N LYS A 127 3.41 35.96 5.48
CA LYS A 127 4.87 36.17 5.43
C LYS A 127 5.34 37.08 6.56
N ASN A 128 4.64 38.15 6.86
CA ASN A 128 4.96 39.03 7.98
C ASN A 128 4.84 38.26 9.31
N LEU A 129 3.86 37.37 9.44
CA LEU A 129 3.70 36.53 10.61
C LEU A 129 4.87 35.56 10.78
N THR A 130 5.29 34.91 9.69
CA THR A 130 6.32 33.85 9.72
C THR A 130 7.75 34.43 9.75
N HIS A 131 8.01 35.47 9.00
CA HIS A 131 9.37 36.03 8.78
C HIS A 131 9.55 37.45 9.29
N GLY A 132 8.54 38.09 9.88
CA GLY A 132 8.64 39.46 10.42
C GLY A 132 9.72 39.60 11.50
N THR A 133 10.40 40.70 11.51
CA THR A 133 11.50 41.00 12.44
C THR A 133 11.01 41.64 13.73
N GLY A 134 10.35 40.95 14.59
CA GLY A 134 9.90 41.47 15.87
C GLY A 134 8.40 41.30 16.10
N PHE A 135 7.98 41.49 17.34
CA PHE A 135 6.57 41.32 17.71
C PHE A 135 5.69 42.51 17.26
N ASP A 136 6.27 43.70 17.10
CA ASP A 136 5.51 44.88 16.65
C ASP A 136 4.90 44.64 15.26
N VAL A 137 5.69 44.09 14.35
CA VAL A 137 5.22 43.78 12.98
C VAL A 137 4.14 42.70 13.01
N VAL A 138 4.28 41.69 13.87
CA VAL A 138 3.29 40.61 14.04
C VAL A 138 2.01 41.18 14.64
N LEU A 139 2.12 42.02 15.69
CA LEU A 139 1.00 42.63 16.38
C LEU A 139 0.15 43.51 15.42
N ASP A 140 0.81 44.32 14.59
CA ASP A 140 0.12 45.16 13.59
C ASP A 140 -0.49 44.35 12.44
N THR A 141 0.09 43.18 12.16
CA THR A 141 -0.39 42.31 11.10
C THR A 141 -1.68 41.56 11.48
N ILE A 142 -1.84 41.18 12.73
CA ILE A 142 -2.95 40.33 13.20
C ILE A 142 -4.34 40.91 12.89
N PRO A 143 -4.64 42.21 13.18
CA PRO A 143 -5.94 42.79 12.86
C PRO A 143 -6.27 42.81 11.37
N SER A 144 -5.27 43.14 10.55
CA SER A 144 -5.40 43.15 9.07
C SER A 144 -5.60 41.76 8.53
N LEU A 145 -4.86 40.77 9.05
CA LEU A 145 -5.00 39.35 8.71
C LEU A 145 -6.40 38.82 9.08
N MET A 146 -6.90 39.14 10.29
CA MET A 146 -8.21 38.67 10.74
C MET A 146 -9.34 39.28 9.89
N ASN A 147 -9.25 40.54 9.50
CA ASN A 147 -10.18 41.16 8.57
C ASN A 147 -10.13 40.53 7.17
N ALA A 148 -8.93 40.20 6.69
CA ALA A 148 -8.77 39.51 5.41
C ALA A 148 -9.34 38.08 5.48
N LEU A 149 -9.14 37.34 6.59
CA LEU A 149 -9.75 36.03 6.84
C LEU A 149 -11.29 36.11 6.83
N ARG A 150 -11.86 37.16 7.45
CA ARG A 150 -13.31 37.40 7.40
C ARG A 150 -13.79 37.56 5.97
N MET A 151 -13.06 38.34 5.13
CA MET A 151 -13.41 38.53 3.73
C MET A 151 -13.32 37.23 2.93
N VAL A 152 -12.26 36.42 3.16
CA VAL A 152 -12.11 35.12 2.53
C VAL A 152 -13.25 34.18 2.96
N TRP A 153 -13.63 34.16 4.24
CA TRP A 153 -14.74 33.36 4.73
C TRP A 153 -16.08 33.71 4.08
N VAL A 154 -16.32 34.99 3.83
CA VAL A 154 -17.57 35.47 3.21
C VAL A 154 -17.62 35.14 1.72
N ILE A 155 -16.50 35.19 1.00
CA ILE A 155 -16.47 35.14 -0.48
C ILE A 155 -16.08 33.76 -1.01
N SER A 156 -15.22 33.04 -0.32
CA SER A 156 -14.68 31.76 -0.78
C SER A 156 -15.71 30.63 -0.62
N ARG A 157 -15.87 29.85 -1.68
CA ARG A 157 -16.72 28.62 -1.60
C ARG A 157 -16.07 27.51 -0.77
N HIS A 158 -14.75 27.47 -0.69
CA HIS A 158 -14.00 26.47 0.07
C HIS A 158 -13.90 26.85 1.54
N TYR A 159 -13.44 28.06 1.83
CA TYR A 159 -13.24 28.55 3.20
C TYR A 159 -14.52 29.05 3.90
N ASN A 160 -15.64 29.04 3.21
CA ASN A 160 -16.95 29.27 3.82
C ASN A 160 -17.41 28.08 4.72
N LYS A 161 -16.75 26.94 4.59
CA LYS A 161 -17.00 25.78 5.44
C LYS A 161 -16.23 25.91 6.75
N ASP A 162 -16.90 25.66 7.86
CA ASP A 162 -16.35 25.82 9.21
C ASP A 162 -15.08 24.99 9.43
N GLU A 163 -15.04 23.75 8.96
CA GLU A 163 -13.87 22.87 9.07
C GLU A 163 -12.64 23.40 8.31
N CYS A 164 -12.83 23.93 7.11
CA CYS A 164 -11.74 24.47 6.29
C CYS A 164 -11.18 25.78 6.86
N MET A 165 -12.06 26.68 7.29
CA MET A 165 -11.65 27.93 7.92
C MET A 165 -11.02 27.69 9.29
N ALA A 166 -11.59 26.80 10.11
CA ALA A 166 -11.02 26.45 11.40
C ALA A 166 -9.62 25.85 11.26
N SER A 167 -9.40 24.99 10.28
CA SER A 167 -8.07 24.42 9.99
C SER A 167 -7.04 25.48 9.60
N LEU A 168 -7.41 26.44 8.74
CA LEU A 168 -6.53 27.55 8.36
C LEU A 168 -6.22 28.43 9.59
N MET A 169 -7.22 28.76 10.39
CA MET A 169 -7.05 29.57 11.60
C MET A 169 -6.20 28.85 12.65
N GLU A 170 -6.36 27.54 12.80
CA GLU A 170 -5.52 26.71 13.68
C GLU A 170 -4.04 26.76 13.26
N ARG A 171 -3.74 26.71 11.95
CA ARG A 171 -2.39 26.87 11.41
C ARG A 171 -1.80 28.24 11.69
N ILE A 172 -2.62 29.29 11.62
CA ILE A 172 -2.20 30.66 11.97
C ILE A 172 -1.93 30.75 13.48
N ALA A 173 -2.80 30.20 14.32
CA ALA A 173 -2.60 30.14 15.77
C ALA A 173 -1.34 29.33 16.14
N TRP A 174 -1.10 28.24 15.44
CA TRP A 174 0.12 27.44 15.57
C TRP A 174 1.36 28.30 15.26
N GLU A 175 1.34 29.05 14.17
CA GLU A 175 2.47 29.91 13.77
C GLU A 175 2.73 31.02 14.79
N ILE A 176 1.69 31.65 15.32
CA ILE A 176 1.82 32.67 16.35
C ILE A 176 2.45 32.06 17.61
N ALA A 177 1.97 30.92 18.07
CA ALA A 177 2.52 30.22 19.22
C ALA A 177 3.98 29.78 19.00
N ALA A 178 4.29 29.23 17.82
CA ALA A 178 5.65 28.80 17.44
C ALA A 178 6.60 30.00 17.37
N ARG A 179 6.13 31.14 16.88
CA ARG A 179 6.91 32.38 16.82
C ARG A 179 7.28 32.87 18.19
N VAL A 180 6.33 32.87 19.11
CA VAL A 180 6.59 33.27 20.50
C VAL A 180 7.53 32.27 21.17
N TYR A 181 7.32 30.97 20.98
CA TYR A 181 8.18 29.91 21.49
C TYR A 181 9.63 30.05 21.01
N SER A 182 9.83 30.30 19.72
CA SER A 182 11.19 30.48 19.15
C SER A 182 11.86 31.79 19.58
N ALA A 183 11.09 32.83 19.89
CA ALA A 183 11.61 34.13 20.29
C ALA A 183 11.93 34.24 21.78
N VAL A 184 11.25 33.45 22.62
CA VAL A 184 11.45 33.40 24.08
C VAL A 184 12.36 32.22 24.41
N ASP A 185 13.69 32.48 24.44
CA ASP A 185 14.66 31.48 24.91
C ASP A 185 14.99 31.78 26.38
N LEU A 186 14.76 30.80 27.27
CA LEU A 186 14.95 30.97 28.72
C LEU A 186 16.41 31.28 29.09
N HIS A 187 17.39 30.68 28.39
CA HIS A 187 18.79 30.91 28.67
C HIS A 187 19.23 32.35 28.38
N THR A 188 18.70 32.93 27.32
CA THR A 188 18.98 34.32 26.94
C THR A 188 18.16 35.29 27.75
N LEU A 189 16.87 34.98 27.98
CA LEU A 189 15.92 35.85 28.69
C LEU A 189 16.37 36.21 30.09
N PHE A 190 16.91 35.25 30.85
CA PHE A 190 17.39 35.51 32.23
C PHE A 190 18.77 36.14 32.28
N LYS A 191 19.49 36.19 31.17
CA LYS A 191 20.81 36.84 31.04
C LYS A 191 20.72 38.24 30.44
N GLU A 192 19.65 38.54 29.72
CA GLU A 192 19.38 39.87 29.16
C GLU A 192 19.07 40.91 30.26
N ASP A 193 19.11 42.18 29.85
CA ASP A 193 18.62 43.25 30.73
C ASP A 193 17.15 43.02 31.10
N ARG A 194 16.82 43.08 32.37
CA ARG A 194 15.47 42.76 32.89
C ARG A 194 14.38 43.62 32.32
N ALA A 195 14.65 44.93 32.11
CA ALA A 195 13.69 45.83 31.50
C ALA A 195 13.41 45.43 30.03
N ALA A 196 14.44 45.05 29.29
CA ALA A 196 14.32 44.56 27.93
C ALA A 196 13.57 43.22 27.87
N ALA A 197 13.90 42.29 28.77
CA ALA A 197 13.25 41.00 28.89
C ALA A 197 11.76 41.13 29.23
N LYS A 198 11.40 41.98 30.19
CA LYS A 198 10.00 42.27 30.54
C LYS A 198 9.23 42.88 29.35
N LYS A 199 9.85 43.84 28.65
CA LYS A 199 9.23 44.46 27.47
C LYS A 199 8.94 43.42 26.39
N LYS A 200 9.90 42.55 26.13
CA LYS A 200 9.77 41.44 25.16
C LYS A 200 8.63 40.48 25.52
N LEU A 201 8.49 40.13 26.78
CA LEU A 201 7.41 39.29 27.28
C LEU A 201 6.03 39.94 27.19
N VAL A 202 5.94 41.27 27.47
CA VAL A 202 4.70 42.03 27.31
C VAL A 202 4.28 42.12 25.84
N GLU A 203 5.22 42.35 24.94
CA GLU A 203 4.98 42.38 23.49
C GLU A 203 4.54 40.99 22.97
N ALA A 204 5.22 39.94 23.41
CA ALA A 204 4.85 38.56 23.07
C ALA A 204 3.43 38.20 23.57
N LYS A 205 3.12 38.51 24.80
CA LYS A 205 1.79 38.31 25.39
C LYS A 205 0.72 39.11 24.66
N SER A 206 0.99 40.39 24.36
CA SER A 206 0.07 41.27 23.62
C SER A 206 -0.24 40.69 22.23
N THR A 207 0.75 40.11 21.57
CA THR A 207 0.58 39.45 20.25
C THR A 207 -0.37 38.27 20.35
N LEU A 208 -0.19 37.40 21.37
CA LEU A 208 -1.05 36.25 21.59
C LEU A 208 -2.50 36.66 21.94
N GLU A 209 -2.64 37.64 22.82
CA GLU A 209 -3.97 38.16 23.20
C GLU A 209 -4.68 38.90 22.07
N GLN A 210 -3.93 39.60 21.19
CA GLN A 210 -4.49 40.32 20.06
C GLN A 210 -5.17 39.37 19.06
N TRP A 211 -4.61 38.19 18.83
CA TRP A 211 -5.24 37.13 18.04
C TRP A 211 -6.64 36.81 18.56
N LYS A 212 -6.77 36.59 19.86
CA LYS A 212 -8.03 36.30 20.53
C LYS A 212 -9.00 37.48 20.50
N LYS A 213 -8.52 38.69 20.78
CA LYS A 213 -9.30 39.92 20.72
C LYS A 213 -9.87 40.21 19.33
N CYS A 214 -9.04 40.05 18.29
CA CYS A 214 -9.46 40.23 16.91
C CYS A 214 -10.52 39.20 16.47
N TYR A 215 -10.39 37.95 16.90
CA TYR A 215 -11.39 36.93 16.62
C TYR A 215 -12.77 37.33 17.19
N PHE A 216 -12.84 37.73 18.46
CA PHE A 216 -14.10 38.13 19.08
C PHE A 216 -14.64 39.46 18.52
N ALA A 217 -13.77 40.39 18.11
CA ALA A 217 -14.18 41.61 17.42
C ALA A 217 -14.85 41.29 16.08
N VAL A 218 -14.29 40.40 15.28
CA VAL A 218 -14.90 39.94 14.02
C VAL A 218 -16.20 39.20 14.27
N ARG A 219 -16.26 38.39 15.31
CA ARG A 219 -17.51 37.71 15.72
C ARG A 219 -18.62 38.72 16.00
N ALA A 220 -18.32 39.71 16.84
CA ALA A 220 -19.30 40.76 17.17
C ALA A 220 -19.74 41.57 15.91
N GLN A 221 -18.85 41.85 14.99
CA GLN A 221 -19.19 42.52 13.73
C GLN A 221 -20.12 41.68 12.85
N ILE A 222 -19.90 40.37 12.76
CA ILE A 222 -20.72 39.47 11.97
C ILE A 222 -22.10 39.30 12.62
N GLU A 223 -22.16 39.13 13.93
CA GLU A 223 -23.44 39.05 14.69
C GLU A 223 -24.27 40.33 14.53
N ALA A 224 -23.61 41.51 14.61
CA ALA A 224 -24.26 42.81 14.34
C ALA A 224 -24.75 42.97 12.92
N SER A 225 -24.16 42.30 11.93
CA SER A 225 -24.57 42.39 10.52
C SER A 225 -25.82 41.55 10.17
N GLY A 226 -26.36 40.79 11.09
CA GLY A 226 -27.59 40.00 10.94
C GLY A 226 -27.52 38.88 9.90
N ARG A 227 -26.33 38.41 9.56
CA ARG A 227 -26.15 37.30 8.62
C ARG A 227 -26.48 35.96 9.27
N HIS A 228 -27.02 35.02 8.48
CA HIS A 228 -27.36 33.67 8.97
C HIS A 228 -26.14 32.77 9.28
N GLN A 229 -24.96 33.13 8.77
CA GLN A 229 -23.73 32.40 9.04
C GLN A 229 -23.09 32.90 10.34
N HIS A 230 -22.77 31.99 11.22
CA HIS A 230 -22.16 32.29 12.51
C HIS A 230 -20.63 32.09 12.41
N TRP A 231 -19.88 33.13 12.86
CA TRP A 231 -18.43 33.06 13.06
C TRP A 231 -18.16 32.38 14.41
N GLU A 232 -18.36 31.06 14.44
CA GLU A 232 -18.17 30.26 15.65
C GLU A 232 -17.44 28.97 15.35
N PHE A 233 -16.16 28.93 15.70
CA PHE A 233 -15.31 27.77 15.52
C PHE A 233 -14.93 27.18 16.87
N ASP A 234 -14.39 25.96 16.88
CA ASP A 234 -13.94 25.30 18.10
C ASP A 234 -12.86 26.13 18.80
N ARG A 235 -13.25 26.80 19.89
CA ARG A 235 -12.38 27.70 20.66
C ARG A 235 -11.18 26.97 21.25
N LYS A 236 -11.35 25.70 21.64
CA LYS A 236 -10.26 24.91 22.19
C LYS A 236 -9.15 24.72 21.17
N ARG A 237 -9.49 24.31 19.94
CA ARG A 237 -8.53 24.18 18.85
C ARG A 237 -7.81 25.47 18.50
N LEU A 238 -8.54 26.59 18.52
CA LEU A 238 -7.97 27.87 18.10
C LEU A 238 -7.10 28.54 19.17
N PHE A 239 -7.44 28.38 20.46
CA PHE A 239 -6.82 29.19 21.50
C PHE A 239 -5.98 28.41 22.52
N GLU A 240 -6.10 27.10 22.61
CA GLU A 240 -5.40 26.30 23.63
C GLU A 240 -3.89 26.59 23.67
N LYS A 241 -3.25 26.61 22.51
CA LYS A 241 -1.79 26.83 22.40
C LYS A 241 -1.40 28.27 22.66
N THR A 242 -2.18 29.23 22.15
CA THR A 242 -1.95 30.66 22.35
C THR A 242 -2.23 31.08 23.79
N ASP A 243 -3.28 30.53 24.41
CA ASP A 243 -3.59 30.81 25.82
C ASP A 243 -2.51 30.22 26.74
N TYR A 244 -2.04 29.02 26.46
CA TYR A 244 -0.93 28.41 27.20
C TYR A 244 0.35 29.27 27.09
N MET A 245 0.74 29.69 25.88
CA MET A 245 1.90 30.57 25.69
C MET A 245 1.73 31.92 26.36
N SER A 246 0.53 32.48 26.35
CA SER A 246 0.22 33.73 27.07
C SER A 246 0.40 33.55 28.58
N THR A 247 -0.01 32.39 29.13
CA THR A 247 0.20 32.05 30.54
C THR A 247 1.70 31.94 30.85
N VAL A 248 2.48 31.26 29.98
CA VAL A 248 3.94 31.15 30.15
C VAL A 248 4.60 32.53 30.13
N CYS A 249 4.23 33.39 29.20
CA CYS A 249 4.76 34.75 29.15
C CYS A 249 4.44 35.57 30.40
N GLN A 250 3.22 35.42 30.94
CA GLN A 250 2.84 36.07 32.19
C GLN A 250 3.62 35.53 33.37
N ASP A 251 3.76 34.22 33.47
CA ASP A 251 4.52 33.58 34.54
C ASP A 251 6.00 34.01 34.54
N LEU A 252 6.62 34.09 33.37
CA LEU A 252 8.00 34.58 33.20
C LEU A 252 8.10 36.04 33.58
N TYR A 253 7.11 36.86 33.23
CA TYR A 253 7.04 38.26 33.63
C TYR A 253 6.96 38.40 35.17
N ASP A 254 6.08 37.61 35.80
CA ASP A 254 5.91 37.58 37.25
C ASP A 254 7.23 37.14 37.96
N VAL A 255 7.91 36.14 37.38
CA VAL A 255 9.24 35.72 37.91
C VAL A 255 10.26 36.85 37.82
N LEU A 256 10.37 37.54 36.70
CA LEU A 256 11.26 38.66 36.52
C LEU A 256 10.87 39.84 37.44
N GLN A 257 9.58 40.05 37.69
CA GLN A 257 9.07 41.04 38.61
C GLN A 257 9.50 40.73 40.05
N VAL A 258 9.34 39.47 40.47
CA VAL A 258 9.77 39.06 41.83
C VAL A 258 11.28 39.22 41.98
N ILE A 259 12.07 38.80 40.99
CA ILE A 259 13.53 38.98 41.02
C ILE A 259 13.90 40.44 41.12
N GLU A 260 13.24 41.34 40.38
CA GLU A 260 13.49 42.77 40.44
C GLU A 260 13.09 43.35 41.79
N GLU A 261 12.01 42.90 42.39
CA GLU A 261 11.64 43.29 43.75
C GLU A 261 12.69 42.86 44.78
N PHE A 262 13.20 41.63 44.68
CA PHE A 262 14.34 41.20 45.50
C PHE A 262 15.58 42.07 45.32
N TYR A 263 15.91 42.40 44.04
CA TYR A 263 17.03 43.29 43.78
C TYR A 263 16.82 44.72 44.31
N SER A 264 15.57 45.24 44.30
CA SER A 264 15.28 46.54 44.88
C SER A 264 15.42 46.55 46.40
N ILE A 265 15.08 45.42 47.05
CA ILE A 265 15.21 45.29 48.51
C ILE A 265 16.62 45.03 48.95
N PHE A 266 17.36 44.16 48.24
CA PHE A 266 18.71 43.73 48.58
C PHE A 266 19.80 44.42 47.75
N GLY A 267 19.50 45.48 47.06
CA GLY A 267 20.36 46.21 46.16
C GLY A 267 21.47 47.04 46.84
N PRO A 268 22.00 48.03 46.14
CA PRO A 268 23.19 48.78 46.61
C PRO A 268 23.02 49.47 47.94
N GLU A 269 21.80 49.85 48.33
CA GLU A 269 21.53 50.46 49.61
C GLU A 269 21.79 49.49 50.77
N LEU A 270 21.47 48.22 50.64
CA LEU A 270 21.75 47.22 51.69
C LEU A 270 23.26 46.95 51.82
N LYS A 271 24.03 47.01 50.70
CA LYS A 271 25.49 46.94 50.72
C LYS A 271 26.15 48.02 51.53
N ALA A 272 25.53 49.25 51.56
CA ALA A 272 26.03 50.38 52.34
C ALA A 272 25.70 50.27 53.82
N VAL A 273 24.68 49.52 54.18
CA VAL A 273 24.22 49.44 55.61
C VAL A 273 24.75 48.18 56.28
N THR A 274 25.08 47.11 55.56
CA THR A 274 25.53 45.83 56.11
C THR A 274 27.07 45.80 56.19
N GLY A 275 27.58 45.41 57.40
CA GLY A 275 29.05 45.26 57.63
C GLY A 275 29.72 44.16 56.82
N ASN A 276 29.00 43.42 55.96
CA ASN A 276 29.57 42.34 55.16
C ASN A 276 29.00 42.32 53.70
N PRO A 277 29.59 43.14 52.79
CA PRO A 277 29.12 43.24 51.42
C PRO A 277 29.23 41.95 50.59
N LYS A 278 30.14 41.04 50.93
CA LYS A 278 30.28 39.73 50.23
C LYS A 278 29.04 38.86 50.42
N ARG A 279 28.37 38.94 51.56
CA ARG A 279 27.17 38.15 51.86
C ARG A 279 25.96 38.63 51.10
N VAL A 280 25.86 39.92 50.79
CA VAL A 280 24.83 40.47 49.93
C VAL A 280 25.03 39.98 48.48
N ASP A 281 26.29 39.92 48.02
CA ASP A 281 26.61 39.36 46.70
C ASP A 281 26.31 37.88 46.59
N ASP A 282 26.49 37.14 47.69
CA ASP A 282 26.12 35.71 47.73
C ASP A 282 24.59 35.51 47.73
N LEU A 283 23.85 36.33 48.47
CA LEU A 283 22.37 36.33 48.43
C LEU A 283 21.81 36.69 47.04
N LEU A 284 22.42 37.68 46.39
CA LEU A 284 22.03 38.07 45.04
C LEU A 284 22.33 36.96 44.00
N ARG A 285 23.45 36.23 44.21
CA ARG A 285 23.74 35.02 43.39
C ARG A 285 22.73 33.90 43.65
N GLU A 286 22.30 33.70 44.91
CA GLU A 286 21.26 32.73 45.23
C GLU A 286 19.91 33.14 44.59
N VAL A 287 19.51 34.43 44.63
CA VAL A 287 18.32 34.94 43.95
C VAL A 287 18.37 34.70 42.45
N ASN A 288 19.52 34.90 41.81
CA ASN A 288 19.71 34.55 40.40
C ASN A 288 19.65 33.04 40.15
N GLY A 289 20.08 32.24 41.13
CA GLY A 289 19.97 30.77 41.08
C GLY A 289 18.54 30.22 41.13
N LEU A 290 17.57 31.04 41.54
CA LEU A 290 16.14 30.67 41.56
C LEU A 290 15.60 30.35 40.16
N THR A 291 16.18 30.91 39.12
CA THR A 291 15.78 30.64 37.71
C THR A 291 16.40 29.38 37.15
N ASN A 292 17.41 28.80 37.76
CA ASN A 292 18.11 27.62 37.26
C ASN A 292 17.17 26.41 36.96
N PRO A 293 16.19 26.05 37.82
CA PRO A 293 15.27 24.99 37.53
C PRO A 293 14.39 25.26 36.32
N MET A 294 14.14 26.54 35.98
CA MET A 294 13.34 26.94 34.81
C MET A 294 14.15 26.88 33.53
N GLU A 295 15.47 27.17 33.58
CA GLU A 295 16.35 27.12 32.41
C GLU A 295 16.46 25.70 31.81
N GLU A 296 16.30 24.66 32.61
CA GLU A 296 16.32 23.26 32.19
C GLU A 296 14.98 22.76 31.64
N LEU A 297 13.93 23.58 31.73
CA LEU A 297 12.57 23.21 31.25
C LEU A 297 12.34 23.58 29.82
N THR A 298 11.55 22.77 29.15
CA THR A 298 10.94 23.10 27.89
C THR A 298 9.48 23.48 28.10
N PHE A 299 9.05 24.61 27.58
CA PHE A 299 7.66 25.07 27.59
C PHE A 299 7.03 24.94 26.20
N ASP A 300 7.37 23.90 25.47
CA ASP A 300 6.88 23.61 24.12
C ASP A 300 5.33 23.56 24.11
N PRO A 301 4.64 24.49 23.41
CA PRO A 301 3.18 24.55 23.36
C PRO A 301 2.55 23.35 22.64
N PHE A 302 3.36 22.54 21.96
CA PHE A 302 2.93 21.37 21.22
C PHE A 302 3.06 20.06 22.02
N SER A 303 3.59 20.13 23.23
CA SER A 303 3.73 19.01 24.17
C SER A 303 2.83 19.16 25.38
N ILE A 304 1.92 18.19 25.60
CA ILE A 304 1.01 18.17 26.78
C ILE A 304 1.82 18.03 28.08
N ARG A 305 2.94 17.34 28.03
CA ARG A 305 3.80 17.12 29.21
C ARG A 305 4.47 18.41 29.69
N SER A 306 4.94 19.23 28.77
CA SER A 306 5.57 20.50 29.07
C SER A 306 4.66 21.47 29.82
N ALA A 307 3.37 21.48 29.48
CA ALA A 307 2.40 22.35 30.18
C ALA A 307 2.20 21.95 31.67
N ARG A 308 2.18 20.66 31.96
CA ARG A 308 2.08 20.14 33.33
C ARG A 308 3.33 20.47 34.14
N ASP A 309 4.50 20.19 33.56
CA ASP A 309 5.78 20.40 34.23
C ASP A 309 6.02 21.90 34.51
N TRP A 310 5.68 22.76 33.54
CA TRP A 310 5.74 24.20 33.69
C TRP A 310 4.86 24.69 34.86
N LYS A 311 3.61 24.26 34.91
CA LYS A 311 2.67 24.65 35.98
C LYS A 311 3.20 24.27 37.37
N LEU A 312 3.74 23.05 37.50
CA LEU A 312 4.28 22.56 38.77
C LEU A 312 5.45 23.43 39.24
N ILE A 313 6.39 23.74 38.35
CA ILE A 313 7.56 24.55 38.71
C ILE A 313 7.19 26.00 39.00
N MET A 314 6.19 26.56 38.31
CA MET A 314 5.69 27.89 38.62
C MET A 314 4.98 27.95 39.97
N GLU A 315 4.22 26.90 40.31
CA GLU A 315 3.63 26.79 41.67
C GLU A 315 4.71 26.65 42.72
N GLU A 316 5.77 25.92 42.49
CA GLU A 316 6.92 25.83 43.38
C GLU A 316 7.65 27.16 43.51
N PHE A 317 7.87 27.89 42.44
CA PHE A 317 8.48 29.20 42.47
C PHE A 317 7.65 30.22 43.31
N ARG A 318 6.35 30.25 43.10
CA ARG A 318 5.42 31.09 43.90
C ARG A 318 5.41 30.72 45.37
N ALA A 319 5.63 29.45 45.65
CA ALA A 319 5.68 28.92 47.04
C ALA A 319 6.98 29.25 47.75
N GLU A 320 8.07 29.55 47.05
CA GLU A 320 9.34 29.98 47.67
C GLU A 320 9.20 31.32 48.44
N VAL A 321 8.21 32.11 48.10
CA VAL A 321 7.91 33.38 48.76
C VAL A 321 7.16 33.18 50.09
N SER A 322 6.54 31.99 50.32
CA SER A 322 5.79 31.71 51.53
C SER A 322 5.95 30.25 51.96
N VAL A 323 6.48 30.04 53.22
CA VAL A 323 6.66 28.71 53.83
C VAL A 323 5.31 27.97 53.94
N GLU A 324 4.20 28.65 54.09
CA GLU A 324 2.86 28.07 54.16
C GLU A 324 2.42 27.50 52.80
N ASN A 325 2.75 28.17 51.72
CA ASN A 325 2.49 27.65 50.36
C ASN A 325 3.30 26.39 50.06
N ILE A 326 4.53 26.33 50.49
CA ILE A 326 5.34 25.10 50.34
C ILE A 326 4.73 23.95 51.14
N LYS A 327 4.24 24.21 52.35
CA LYS A 327 3.53 23.24 53.17
C LYS A 327 2.30 22.68 52.41
N GLN A 328 1.50 23.56 51.79
CA GLN A 328 0.32 23.17 51.04
C GLN A 328 0.72 22.35 49.82
N ILE A 329 1.72 22.74 49.06
CA ILE A 329 2.24 21.99 47.90
C ILE A 329 2.72 20.60 48.32
N PHE A 330 3.48 20.52 49.40
CA PHE A 330 3.90 19.24 49.94
C PHE A 330 2.73 18.33 50.30
N VAL A 331 1.78 18.85 51.09
CA VAL A 331 0.62 18.07 51.52
C VAL A 331 -0.25 17.60 50.33
N GLN A 332 -0.44 18.44 49.34
CA GLN A 332 -1.26 18.09 48.15
C GLN A 332 -0.58 17.04 47.26
N ASN A 333 0.72 17.11 47.10
CA ASN A 333 1.46 16.29 46.16
C ASN A 333 2.28 15.13 46.79
N CYS A 334 2.27 14.97 48.11
CA CYS A 334 3.04 13.92 48.79
C CYS A 334 2.56 12.48 48.44
N LYS A 335 1.32 12.31 48.00
CA LYS A 335 0.79 11.00 47.55
C LYS A 335 1.24 10.62 46.11
N ASP A 336 1.26 11.60 45.22
CA ASP A 336 1.66 11.46 43.84
C ASP A 336 2.65 12.58 43.46
N PRO A 337 3.91 12.46 43.91
CA PRO A 337 4.89 13.51 43.71
C PRO A 337 5.27 13.66 42.24
N PRO A 338 5.60 14.87 41.78
CA PRO A 338 6.03 15.09 40.41
C PRO A 338 7.34 14.31 40.11
N LEU A 339 7.48 13.86 38.86
CA LEU A 339 8.69 13.22 38.39
C LEU A 339 9.87 14.22 38.43
N TYR A 340 10.78 14.01 39.33
CA TYR A 340 11.94 14.90 39.51
C TYR A 340 13.15 14.40 38.71
N LYS A 341 13.63 15.23 37.78
CA LYS A 341 14.87 14.97 36.99
C LYS A 341 15.04 13.56 36.42
N ASN A 342 13.97 12.93 35.97
CA ASN A 342 13.99 11.54 35.49
C ASN A 342 14.48 10.50 36.53
N TYR A 343 14.37 10.82 37.80
CA TYR A 343 14.64 9.86 38.84
C TYR A 343 13.55 8.80 38.92
N PRO A 344 13.88 7.61 39.39
CA PRO A 344 12.87 6.57 39.61
C PRO A 344 11.87 6.98 40.70
N PRO A 345 10.69 6.36 40.80
CA PRO A 345 9.58 6.89 41.59
C PRO A 345 9.88 7.20 43.06
N VAL A 346 10.57 6.32 43.75
CA VAL A 346 10.84 6.49 45.19
C VAL A 346 11.96 7.48 45.44
N ALA A 347 13.09 7.31 44.74
CA ALA A 347 14.22 8.24 44.83
C ALA A 347 13.84 9.63 44.33
N GLY A 348 12.97 9.71 43.29
CA GLY A 348 12.40 10.95 42.79
C GLY A 348 11.54 11.66 43.83
N ALA A 349 10.66 10.92 44.52
CA ALA A 349 9.84 11.45 45.61
C ALA A 349 10.67 11.99 46.76
N ILE A 350 11.69 11.26 47.18
CA ILE A 350 12.61 11.71 48.22
C ILE A 350 13.41 12.94 47.76
N SER A 351 13.91 12.92 46.52
CA SER A 351 14.68 14.06 45.97
C SER A 351 13.80 15.31 45.85
N TRP A 352 12.55 15.17 45.44
CA TRP A 352 11.58 16.26 45.39
C TRP A 352 11.33 16.84 46.79
N SER A 353 11.12 15.97 47.80
CA SER A 353 10.96 16.41 49.20
C SER A 353 12.18 17.16 49.72
N ARG A 354 13.38 16.65 49.41
CA ARG A 354 14.64 17.33 49.76
C ARG A 354 14.79 18.67 49.05
N PHE A 355 14.39 18.77 47.84
CA PHE A 355 14.39 20.00 47.06
C PHE A 355 13.48 21.06 47.68
N LEU A 356 12.26 20.69 48.02
CA LEU A 356 11.37 21.57 48.75
C LEU A 356 11.92 21.95 50.12
N PHE A 357 12.53 20.99 50.85
CA PHE A 357 13.15 21.27 52.12
C PHE A 357 14.31 22.25 51.98
N HIS A 358 15.17 22.13 50.98
CA HIS A 358 16.24 23.07 50.73
C HIS A 358 15.70 24.50 50.51
N ARG A 359 14.66 24.65 49.77
CA ARG A 359 14.01 25.95 49.53
C ARG A 359 13.53 26.57 50.82
N ILE A 360 12.81 25.82 51.65
CA ILE A 360 12.36 26.29 52.96
C ILE A 360 13.56 26.66 53.84
N LYS A 361 14.60 25.85 53.82
CA LYS A 361 15.81 26.07 54.61
C LYS A 361 16.49 27.37 54.20
N HIS A 362 16.62 27.67 52.91
CA HIS A 362 17.17 28.93 52.42
C HIS A 362 16.35 30.12 52.87
N THR A 363 15.04 30.04 52.82
CA THR A 363 14.16 31.13 53.28
C THR A 363 14.35 31.40 54.77
N ILE A 364 14.44 30.39 55.61
CA ILE A 364 14.66 30.53 57.03
C ILE A 364 16.08 31.01 57.38
N LEU A 365 17.09 30.58 56.65
CA LEU A 365 18.45 31.11 56.84
C LEU A 365 18.51 32.61 56.58
N ARG A 366 17.79 33.12 55.57
CA ARG A 366 17.64 34.55 55.30
C ARG A 366 16.97 35.29 56.46
N PHE A 367 15.91 34.68 57.06
CA PHE A 367 15.27 35.23 58.26
C PHE A 367 16.22 35.21 59.49
N GLN A 368 17.14 34.21 59.60
CA GLN A 368 18.08 34.14 60.69
C GLN A 368 19.20 35.18 60.57
N GLU A 369 19.46 35.71 59.39
CA GLU A 369 20.44 36.77 59.19
C GLU A 369 20.00 38.13 59.71
N VAL A 370 18.71 38.34 59.80
CA VAL A 370 18.12 39.55 60.38
C VAL A 370 17.51 39.19 61.71
N GLU A 371 18.25 39.42 62.80
CA GLU A 371 17.80 39.08 64.20
C GLU A 371 16.47 39.72 64.55
N GLU A 372 16.17 40.92 64.04
CA GLU A 372 14.92 41.64 64.27
C GLU A 372 13.70 40.91 63.68
N LEU A 373 13.85 40.22 62.54
CA LEU A 373 12.77 39.41 61.91
C LEU A 373 12.43 38.17 62.76
N LEU A 374 13.43 37.55 63.36
CA LEU A 374 13.22 36.39 64.23
C LEU A 374 12.65 36.73 65.59
N ALA A 375 12.88 37.98 66.07
CA ALA A 375 12.30 38.47 67.32
C ALA A 375 10.83 38.86 67.19
N SER A 376 10.35 39.13 66.00
CA SER A 376 8.94 39.47 65.72
C SER A 376 8.01 38.28 65.97
N GLU A 377 6.74 38.54 66.29
CA GLU A 377 5.74 37.49 66.46
C GLU A 377 5.56 36.67 65.14
N HIS A 378 5.50 37.34 64.02
CA HIS A 378 5.44 36.69 62.70
C HIS A 378 6.67 35.84 62.41
N GLY A 379 7.87 36.31 62.78
CA GLY A 379 9.10 35.48 62.59
C GLY A 379 9.09 34.20 63.42
N LYS A 380 8.49 34.26 64.63
CA LYS A 380 8.30 33.07 65.47
C LYS A 380 7.28 32.11 64.91
N GLU A 381 6.20 32.60 64.36
CA GLU A 381 5.18 31.79 63.66
C GLU A 381 5.78 31.09 62.43
N VAL A 382 6.50 31.81 61.57
CA VAL A 382 7.16 31.26 60.38
C VAL A 382 8.18 30.17 60.78
N LYS A 383 8.92 30.38 61.89
CA LYS A 383 9.85 29.36 62.41
C LYS A 383 9.15 28.13 62.93
N GLN A 384 7.99 28.27 63.60
CA GLN A 384 7.17 27.12 64.02
C GLN A 384 6.62 26.34 62.84
N ILE A 385 6.07 27.01 61.81
CA ILE A 385 5.57 26.40 60.60
C ILE A 385 6.71 25.66 59.84
N TYR A 386 7.89 26.31 59.73
CA TYR A 386 9.08 25.70 59.19
C TYR A 386 9.46 24.42 59.89
N LEU A 387 9.57 24.42 61.21
CA LEU A 387 9.92 23.24 61.99
C LEU A 387 8.92 22.12 61.84
N GLN A 388 7.63 22.45 61.76
CA GLN A 388 6.57 21.48 61.52
C GLN A 388 6.69 20.87 60.16
N VAL A 389 6.84 21.67 59.08
CA VAL A 389 6.95 21.23 57.71
C VAL A 389 8.25 20.42 57.51
N ALA A 390 9.39 20.88 58.07
CA ALA A 390 10.64 20.17 58.05
C ALA A 390 10.58 18.76 58.68
N ARG A 391 9.87 18.64 59.82
CA ARG A 391 9.63 17.32 60.43
C ARG A 391 8.75 16.43 59.54
N SER A 392 7.66 16.94 58.99
CA SER A 392 6.79 16.19 58.10
C SER A 392 7.51 15.73 56.85
N MET A 393 8.38 16.54 56.28
CA MET A 393 9.19 16.17 55.09
C MET A 393 10.23 15.12 55.45
N LYS A 394 10.87 15.21 56.64
CA LYS A 394 11.80 14.19 57.11
C LYS A 394 11.13 12.85 57.38
N GLU A 395 9.95 12.88 58.03
CA GLU A 395 9.14 11.70 58.29
C GLU A 395 8.69 11.03 56.99
N TYR A 396 8.33 11.83 55.97
CA TYR A 396 7.98 11.36 54.65
C TYR A 396 9.19 10.66 53.98
N GLU A 397 10.36 11.26 54.00
CA GLU A 397 11.59 10.69 53.49
C GLU A 397 11.89 9.34 54.14
N ASP A 398 11.85 9.29 55.47
CA ASP A 398 12.14 8.07 56.24
C ASP A 398 11.07 6.99 56.01
N GLN A 399 9.79 7.39 55.89
CA GLN A 399 8.70 6.47 55.55
C GLN A 399 8.89 5.87 54.16
N LYS A 400 9.10 6.70 53.14
CA LYS A 400 9.33 6.23 51.74
C LYS A 400 10.55 5.30 51.65
N TYR A 401 11.62 5.66 52.28
CA TYR A 401 12.83 4.83 52.32
C TYR A 401 12.59 3.50 53.03
N ASN A 402 11.96 3.49 54.22
CA ASN A 402 11.71 2.26 54.96
C ASN A 402 10.74 1.36 54.20
N GLN A 403 9.67 1.94 53.64
CA GLN A 403 8.72 1.18 52.77
C GLN A 403 9.47 0.51 51.61
N TRP A 404 10.24 1.29 50.85
CA TRP A 404 11.06 0.75 49.76
C TRP A 404 12.05 -0.31 50.21
N LYS A 405 12.75 -0.10 51.33
CA LYS A 405 13.68 -1.06 51.85
C LYS A 405 13.06 -2.39 52.23
N ASP A 406 11.88 -2.36 52.88
CA ASP A 406 11.18 -3.57 53.29
C ASP A 406 10.53 -4.27 52.08
N GLU A 407 9.94 -3.55 51.18
CA GLU A 407 9.44 -4.12 49.90
C GLU A 407 10.58 -4.74 49.09
N THR A 408 11.70 -4.06 48.94
CA THR A 408 12.88 -4.57 48.24
C THR A 408 13.44 -5.85 48.88
N LYS A 409 13.52 -5.92 50.20
CA LYS A 409 13.99 -7.13 50.92
C LYS A 409 13.04 -8.32 50.69
N GLN A 410 11.75 -8.07 50.61
CA GLN A 410 10.77 -9.14 50.40
C GLN A 410 10.69 -9.55 48.94
N MET A 411 10.65 -8.59 48.02
CA MET A 411 10.40 -8.86 46.59
C MET A 411 11.65 -9.33 45.84
N LEU A 412 12.83 -8.80 46.16
CA LEU A 412 14.05 -9.08 45.41
C LEU A 412 14.41 -10.56 45.34
N PRO A 413 14.38 -11.34 46.48
CA PRO A 413 14.63 -12.78 46.43
C PRO A 413 13.63 -13.56 45.60
N VAL A 414 12.37 -13.09 45.54
CA VAL A 414 11.30 -13.71 44.73
C VAL A 414 11.51 -13.41 43.27
N LEU A 415 11.82 -12.15 42.93
CA LEU A 415 12.05 -11.72 41.54
C LEU A 415 13.29 -12.38 40.91
N LEU A 416 14.35 -12.60 41.70
CA LEU A 416 15.55 -13.31 41.24
C LEU A 416 15.31 -14.80 40.98
N LYS A 417 14.31 -15.40 41.64
CA LYS A 417 13.88 -16.78 41.42
C LYS A 417 12.98 -16.95 40.21
N ASN A 418 12.56 -15.86 39.57
CA ASN A 418 11.81 -15.96 38.31
C ASN A 418 12.65 -16.67 37.25
N THR A 419 11.99 -17.51 36.47
CA THR A 419 12.62 -18.26 35.36
C THR A 419 13.13 -17.28 34.31
N LEU A 420 14.19 -17.67 33.57
CA LEU A 420 14.79 -16.84 32.53
C LEU A 420 13.85 -16.59 31.36
N LEU A 421 13.02 -17.56 31.04
CA LEU A 421 12.11 -17.54 29.91
C LEU A 421 10.67 -17.76 30.36
N THR A 422 9.73 -17.09 29.72
CA THR A 422 8.29 -17.34 29.86
C THR A 422 7.66 -17.59 28.51
N VAL A 423 6.49 -18.25 28.52
CA VAL A 423 5.72 -18.56 27.32
C VAL A 423 4.49 -17.68 27.27
N VAL A 424 4.32 -16.97 26.15
CA VAL A 424 3.12 -16.20 25.86
C VAL A 424 2.36 -16.91 24.73
N SER A 425 1.18 -17.45 25.03
CA SER A 425 0.29 -17.93 23.98
C SER A 425 -0.58 -16.77 23.50
N LYS A 426 -0.47 -16.39 22.25
CA LYS A 426 -1.24 -15.28 21.66
C LYS A 426 -2.67 -15.66 21.25
N GLU A 427 -3.04 -16.96 21.25
CA GLU A 427 -4.41 -17.45 20.92
C GLU A 427 -4.66 -18.88 21.42
N PRO A 428 -5.92 -19.38 21.42
CA PRO A 428 -6.24 -20.71 21.90
C PRO A 428 -5.50 -21.81 21.10
N ILE A 429 -5.03 -22.79 21.83
CA ILE A 429 -4.09 -23.87 21.51
C ILE A 429 -4.54 -24.76 20.31
N THR A 430 -4.74 -24.22 19.14
CA THR A 430 -5.10 -25.00 17.95
C THR A 430 -3.97 -25.25 16.95
N THR A 431 -2.86 -24.51 17.05
CA THR A 431 -1.68 -24.76 16.20
C THR A 431 -0.39 -24.67 17.00
N LYS A 432 0.45 -25.71 16.90
CA LYS A 432 1.77 -25.80 17.53
C LYS A 432 2.76 -24.68 17.21
N LYS A 433 2.41 -23.81 16.27
CA LYS A 433 3.21 -22.64 15.83
C LYS A 433 3.26 -21.49 16.83
N ASN A 434 2.43 -21.46 17.85
CA ASN A 434 2.20 -20.25 18.65
C ASN A 434 2.90 -20.22 20.02
N ILE A 435 3.88 -21.10 20.27
CA ILE A 435 4.68 -21.00 21.49
C ILE A 435 5.71 -19.89 21.30
N HIS A 436 5.40 -18.72 21.85
CA HIS A 436 6.29 -17.57 21.82
C HIS A 436 7.03 -17.46 23.15
N PHE A 437 8.33 -17.73 23.11
CA PHE A 437 9.20 -17.53 24.27
C PHE A 437 9.62 -16.07 24.34
N ILE A 438 9.53 -15.50 25.53
CA ILE A 438 10.08 -14.17 25.81
C ILE A 438 11.00 -14.23 27.04
N VAL A 439 11.90 -13.27 27.10
CA VAL A 439 12.80 -13.12 28.25
C VAL A 439 11.97 -12.64 29.43
N ASN A 440 12.02 -13.40 30.52
CA ASN A 440 11.26 -13.10 31.72
C ASN A 440 12.11 -12.28 32.71
N PHE A 441 12.44 -11.06 32.33
CA PHE A 441 13.07 -10.11 33.24
C PHE A 441 12.00 -9.13 33.73
N SER A 442 11.73 -9.19 35.05
CA SER A 442 10.69 -8.36 35.64
C SER A 442 11.01 -6.85 35.48
N PRO A 443 10.09 -6.03 35.00
CA PRO A 443 10.24 -4.56 35.03
C PRO A 443 10.53 -4.05 36.45
N THR A 444 9.87 -4.62 37.45
CA THR A 444 10.07 -4.31 38.87
C THR A 444 11.52 -4.57 39.33
N LEU A 445 12.14 -5.62 38.84
CA LEU A 445 13.55 -5.89 39.17
C LEU A 445 14.46 -4.80 38.58
N ARG A 446 14.16 -4.30 37.38
CA ARG A 446 14.88 -3.20 36.75
C ARG A 446 14.68 -1.91 37.52
N GLU A 447 13.46 -1.65 37.97
CA GLU A 447 13.14 -0.49 38.83
C GLU A 447 13.91 -0.57 40.13
N ILE A 448 13.93 -1.71 40.81
CA ILE A 448 14.68 -1.93 42.05
C ILE A 448 16.17 -1.66 41.85
N ILE A 449 16.75 -2.13 40.74
CA ILE A 449 18.16 -1.87 40.43
C ILE A 449 18.43 -0.37 40.26
N THR A 450 17.56 0.30 39.53
CA THR A 450 17.68 1.75 39.32
C THR A 450 17.48 2.51 40.61
N GLU A 451 16.44 2.19 41.37
CA GLU A 451 16.18 2.80 42.69
C GLU A 451 17.36 2.60 43.66
N THR A 452 17.94 1.42 43.69
CA THR A 452 19.09 1.10 44.55
C THR A 452 20.27 2.04 44.27
N LYS A 453 20.61 2.30 43.02
CA LYS A 453 21.68 3.20 42.62
C LYS A 453 21.39 4.65 43.07
N TYR A 454 20.17 5.12 42.89
CA TYR A 454 19.79 6.45 43.29
C TYR A 454 19.68 6.60 44.81
N MET A 455 19.21 5.56 45.52
CA MET A 455 19.23 5.58 47.00
C MET A 455 20.63 5.65 47.55
N GLU A 456 21.56 4.98 46.93
CA GLU A 456 23.00 5.03 47.30
C GLU A 456 23.59 6.43 47.06
N GLN A 457 23.24 7.06 45.91
CA GLN A 457 23.62 8.46 45.61
C GLN A 457 22.98 9.46 46.58
N LEU A 458 21.79 9.18 47.07
CA LEU A 458 21.10 10.00 48.08
C LEU A 458 21.66 9.81 49.51
N GLY A 459 22.60 8.87 49.67
CA GLY A 459 23.29 8.61 50.96
C GLY A 459 22.52 7.67 51.89
N PHE A 460 21.56 6.92 51.40
CA PHE A 460 20.84 5.90 52.18
C PHE A 460 21.60 4.57 52.24
N PRO A 461 21.59 3.87 53.40
CA PRO A 461 22.12 2.51 53.46
C PRO A 461 21.21 1.53 52.71
N VAL A 462 21.70 0.95 51.65
CA VAL A 462 20.96 -0.01 50.79
C VAL A 462 21.13 -1.44 51.31
N PRO A 463 20.10 -2.29 51.16
CA PRO A 463 20.22 -3.71 51.47
C PRO A 463 21.37 -4.35 50.67
N GLU A 464 22.19 -5.21 51.31
CA GLU A 464 23.36 -5.84 50.67
C GLU A 464 22.98 -6.62 49.39
N ILE A 465 21.85 -7.34 49.42
CA ILE A 465 21.34 -8.07 48.27
C ILE A 465 21.04 -7.11 47.10
N ALA A 466 20.38 -5.99 47.38
CA ALA A 466 20.07 -4.99 46.36
C ALA A 466 21.32 -4.35 45.76
N ARG A 467 22.33 -4.04 46.60
CA ARG A 467 23.64 -3.55 46.16
C ARG A 467 24.33 -4.56 45.25
N TYR A 468 24.36 -5.83 45.67
CA TYR A 468 24.94 -6.91 44.87
C TYR A 468 24.31 -7.02 43.48
N VAL A 469 22.99 -6.97 43.43
CA VAL A 469 22.25 -7.04 42.16
C VAL A 469 22.48 -5.80 41.30
N ALA A 470 22.50 -4.61 41.90
CA ALA A 470 22.78 -3.37 41.18
C ALA A 470 24.19 -3.32 40.57
N LEU A 471 25.20 -3.88 41.24
CA LEU A 471 26.56 -4.02 40.70
C LEU A 471 26.64 -4.99 39.52
N GLN A 472 25.70 -5.91 39.41
CA GLN A 472 25.65 -6.89 38.32
C GLN A 472 24.75 -6.46 37.17
N GLU A 473 24.23 -5.24 37.13
CA GLU A 473 23.30 -4.76 36.08
C GLU A 473 23.83 -5.01 34.67
N ASP A 474 25.09 -4.66 34.40
CA ASP A 474 25.70 -4.88 33.07
C ASP A 474 25.78 -6.34 32.69
N LYS A 475 25.88 -7.23 33.66
CA LYS A 475 25.82 -8.67 33.41
C LYS A 475 24.40 -9.12 33.05
N TYR A 476 23.40 -8.63 33.79
CA TYR A 476 21.99 -8.89 33.48
C TYR A 476 21.59 -8.33 32.11
N LEU A 477 21.99 -7.09 31.81
CA LEU A 477 21.71 -6.47 30.49
C LEU A 477 22.36 -7.29 29.35
N ARG A 478 23.58 -7.74 29.52
CA ARG A 478 24.25 -8.62 28.55
C ARG A 478 23.52 -9.94 28.37
N TYR A 479 23.03 -10.54 29.45
CA TYR A 479 22.25 -11.77 29.37
C TYR A 479 20.89 -11.55 28.72
N ILE A 480 20.19 -10.47 29.05
CA ILE A 480 18.91 -10.10 28.43
C ILE A 480 19.10 -9.92 26.92
N ASN A 481 20.09 -9.11 26.50
CA ASN A 481 20.37 -8.88 25.10
C ASN A 481 20.72 -10.17 24.35
N ARG A 482 21.53 -11.03 24.95
CA ARG A 482 21.90 -12.31 24.34
C ARG A 482 20.71 -13.27 24.26
N LEU A 483 19.87 -13.33 25.30
CA LEU A 483 18.64 -14.13 25.31
C LEU A 483 17.64 -13.61 24.29
N THR A 484 17.45 -12.30 24.23
CA THR A 484 16.55 -11.66 23.25
C THR A 484 17.01 -11.96 21.82
N ASN A 485 18.28 -11.73 21.51
CA ASN A 485 18.84 -12.03 20.17
C ASN A 485 18.73 -13.52 19.82
N MET A 486 18.91 -14.40 20.80
CA MET A 486 18.76 -15.84 20.64
C MET A 486 17.30 -16.20 20.30
N LEU A 487 16.34 -15.63 21.06
CA LEU A 487 14.92 -15.88 20.83
C LEU A 487 14.42 -15.25 19.52
N ASP A 488 14.89 -14.04 19.19
CA ASP A 488 14.56 -13.40 17.92
C ASP A 488 15.04 -14.23 16.73
N CYS A 489 16.25 -14.80 16.83
CA CYS A 489 16.75 -15.74 15.83
C CYS A 489 15.84 -16.96 15.74
N TYR A 490 15.46 -17.58 16.86
CA TYR A 490 14.54 -18.70 16.90
C TYR A 490 13.18 -18.36 16.28
N HIS A 491 12.57 -17.24 16.69
CA HIS A 491 11.26 -16.83 16.18
C HIS A 491 11.32 -16.48 14.69
N ARG A 492 12.39 -15.85 14.23
CA ARG A 492 12.61 -15.58 12.81
C ARG A 492 12.65 -16.88 12.02
N ILE A 493 13.42 -17.88 12.46
CA ILE A 493 13.49 -19.19 11.81
C ILE A 493 12.13 -19.86 11.79
N MET A 494 11.42 -19.87 12.93
CA MET A 494 10.08 -20.47 13.03
C MET A 494 9.07 -19.77 12.14
N GLY A 495 9.19 -18.46 11.95
CA GLY A 495 8.34 -17.65 11.06
C GLY A 495 8.55 -17.93 9.57
N THR A 496 9.73 -18.44 9.18
CA THR A 496 10.02 -18.79 7.78
C THR A 496 9.51 -20.17 7.38
N LEU A 497 9.18 -21.03 8.36
CA LEU A 497 8.70 -22.40 8.11
C LEU A 497 7.22 -22.41 7.71
N ASN A 498 6.89 -23.13 6.65
CA ASN A 498 5.52 -23.46 6.32
C ASN A 498 4.98 -24.63 7.20
N GLU A 499 3.68 -24.94 7.08
CA GLU A 499 3.06 -25.99 7.90
C GLU A 499 3.68 -27.37 7.70
N ALA A 500 3.93 -27.73 6.45
CA ALA A 500 4.51 -29.02 6.11
C ALA A 500 5.97 -29.12 6.59
N GLU A 501 6.76 -28.06 6.50
CA GLU A 501 8.12 -27.97 7.03
C GLU A 501 8.14 -28.00 8.55
N THR A 502 7.18 -27.36 9.20
CA THR A 502 7.03 -27.39 10.66
C THR A 502 6.73 -28.80 11.15
N GLU A 503 5.86 -29.52 10.45
CA GLU A 503 5.54 -30.91 10.77
C GLU A 503 6.74 -31.82 10.49
N LEU A 504 7.43 -31.62 9.38
CA LEU A 504 8.64 -32.38 9.02
C LEU A 504 9.74 -32.23 10.07
N LEU A 505 9.93 -30.98 10.57
CA LEU A 505 10.98 -30.68 11.55
C LEU A 505 10.53 -30.76 13.01
N ASP A 506 9.33 -31.29 13.28
CA ASP A 506 8.74 -31.33 14.62
C ASP A 506 9.68 -32.01 15.66
N ASP A 507 10.44 -33.02 15.28
CA ASP A 507 11.38 -33.65 16.18
C ASP A 507 12.57 -32.76 16.55
N HIS A 508 13.09 -32.01 15.58
CA HIS A 508 14.14 -31.01 15.80
C HIS A 508 13.63 -29.83 16.62
N ILE A 509 12.38 -29.42 16.38
CA ILE A 509 11.70 -28.35 17.14
C ILE A 509 11.47 -28.83 18.59
N LYS A 510 11.09 -30.08 18.81
CA LYS A 510 10.98 -30.68 20.16
C LYS A 510 12.32 -30.76 20.83
N GLU A 511 13.38 -31.12 20.10
CA GLU A 511 14.75 -31.12 20.64
C GLU A 511 15.14 -29.72 21.10
N LEU A 512 14.92 -28.70 20.29
CA LEU A 512 15.15 -27.30 20.65
C LEU A 512 14.31 -26.91 21.87
N SER A 513 13.03 -27.23 21.89
CA SER A 513 12.16 -26.93 23.02
C SER A 513 12.64 -27.59 24.31
N THR A 514 13.21 -28.80 24.18
CA THR A 514 13.84 -29.49 25.31
C THR A 514 15.09 -28.75 25.80
N LYS A 515 15.86 -28.12 24.90
CA LYS A 515 17.00 -27.26 25.28
C LYS A 515 16.57 -25.97 25.96
N PHE A 516 15.37 -25.44 25.64
CA PHE A 516 14.80 -24.26 26.30
C PHE A 516 14.13 -24.58 27.64
N LYS A 517 13.71 -25.82 27.89
CA LYS A 517 13.05 -26.23 29.15
C LYS A 517 13.79 -25.78 30.41
N PRO A 518 15.12 -25.93 30.54
CA PRO A 518 15.81 -25.46 31.74
C PRO A 518 15.61 -23.94 31.99
N GLY A 519 15.67 -23.12 30.94
CA GLY A 519 15.45 -21.67 31.03
C GLY A 519 14.04 -21.28 31.43
N HIS A 520 13.05 -22.13 31.08
CA HIS A 520 11.62 -21.86 31.38
C HIS A 520 11.19 -22.45 32.74
N ARG A 521 11.85 -23.51 33.26
CA ARG A 521 11.38 -24.23 34.46
C ARG A 521 12.31 -24.19 35.63
N ILE A 522 13.62 -24.10 35.40
CA ILE A 522 14.64 -24.37 36.46
C ILE A 522 15.56 -23.19 36.65
N LEU A 523 16.11 -22.66 35.56
CA LEU A 523 17.09 -21.58 35.62
C LEU A 523 16.42 -20.25 35.95
N ASN A 524 16.99 -19.54 36.90
CA ASN A 524 16.56 -18.23 37.35
C ASN A 524 17.72 -17.24 37.23
N TRP A 525 17.47 -15.98 37.54
CA TRP A 525 18.42 -14.89 37.40
C TRP A 525 19.57 -14.93 38.41
N ASP A 526 19.44 -15.73 39.47
CA ASP A 526 20.49 -15.95 40.49
C ASP A 526 21.44 -17.13 40.15
N TYR A 527 21.16 -17.84 39.06
CA TYR A 527 21.93 -19.01 38.66
C TYR A 527 23.23 -18.66 37.97
N LEU A 528 24.35 -19.34 38.38
CA LEU A 528 25.70 -19.02 37.86
C LEU A 528 25.95 -19.51 36.43
N GLY A 529 25.18 -20.47 35.91
CA GLY A 529 25.40 -21.11 34.60
C GLY A 529 24.59 -20.51 33.43
N ILE A 530 24.04 -19.31 33.56
CA ILE A 530 23.21 -18.66 32.52
C ILE A 530 23.97 -18.51 31.20
N GLY A 531 25.24 -18.14 31.26
CA GLY A 531 26.07 -17.97 30.05
C GLY A 531 26.25 -19.27 29.25
N ASP A 532 26.44 -20.39 29.94
CA ASP A 532 26.58 -21.70 29.31
C ASP A 532 25.27 -22.20 28.71
N PHE A 533 24.16 -21.98 29.43
CA PHE A 533 22.81 -22.22 28.88
C PHE A 533 22.59 -21.48 27.59
N ILE A 534 22.83 -20.15 27.54
CA ILE A 534 22.70 -19.33 26.36
C ILE A 534 23.58 -19.84 25.21
N ALA A 535 24.82 -20.21 25.52
CA ALA A 535 25.77 -20.73 24.54
C ALA A 535 25.31 -22.08 23.95
N GLN A 536 24.75 -22.98 24.78
CA GLN A 536 24.19 -24.26 24.34
C GLN A 536 22.96 -24.05 23.45
N CYS A 537 22.01 -23.21 23.88
CA CYS A 537 20.83 -22.89 23.10
C CYS A 537 21.19 -22.20 21.78
N THR A 538 22.11 -21.26 21.79
CA THR A 538 22.59 -20.58 20.58
C THR A 538 23.22 -21.54 19.58
N ARG A 539 24.03 -22.50 20.07
CA ARG A 539 24.60 -23.54 19.20
C ARG A 539 23.54 -24.44 18.61
N ALA A 540 22.53 -24.83 19.40
CA ALA A 540 21.40 -25.64 18.92
C ALA A 540 20.59 -24.88 17.86
N ILE A 541 20.29 -23.62 18.09
CA ILE A 541 19.57 -22.76 17.12
C ILE A 541 20.36 -22.62 15.83
N ARG A 542 21.68 -22.36 15.88
CA ARG A 542 22.51 -22.25 14.67
C ARG A 542 22.56 -23.55 13.87
N LYS A 543 22.58 -24.70 14.55
CA LYS A 543 22.50 -26.02 13.89
C LYS A 543 21.14 -26.15 13.17
N PHE A 544 20.08 -25.77 13.86
CA PHE A 544 18.73 -25.81 13.30
C PHE A 544 18.59 -24.80 12.14
N GLU A 545 19.09 -23.60 12.28
CA GLU A 545 19.12 -22.57 11.22
C GLU A 545 19.84 -23.09 9.96
N SER A 546 21.01 -23.72 10.15
CA SER A 546 21.76 -24.33 9.04
C SER A 546 20.99 -25.47 8.37
N LEU A 547 20.22 -26.25 9.14
CA LEU A 547 19.35 -27.30 8.58
C LEU A 547 18.20 -26.68 7.78
N VAL A 548 17.49 -25.73 8.37
CA VAL A 548 16.38 -25.01 7.73
C VAL A 548 16.85 -24.30 6.46
N HIS A 549 18.00 -23.63 6.51
CA HIS A 549 18.55 -22.94 5.33
C HIS A 549 18.82 -23.92 4.18
N ARG A 550 19.37 -25.09 4.48
CA ARG A 550 19.60 -26.12 3.46
C ARG A 550 18.30 -26.70 2.89
N ILE A 551 17.28 -26.87 3.74
CA ILE A 551 15.94 -27.31 3.31
C ILE A 551 15.30 -26.23 2.44
N HIS A 552 15.37 -24.97 2.83
CA HIS A 552 14.84 -23.86 2.04
C HIS A 552 15.55 -23.72 0.69
N HIS A 553 16.87 -23.93 0.64
CA HIS A 553 17.60 -23.91 -0.63
C HIS A 553 17.11 -25.04 -1.55
N ASP A 554 16.95 -26.26 -1.04
CA ASP A 554 16.41 -27.37 -1.84
C ASP A 554 14.93 -27.12 -2.21
N SER A 555 14.14 -26.51 -1.33
CA SER A 555 12.75 -26.12 -1.59
C SER A 555 12.65 -24.99 -2.64
N GLU A 556 13.61 -24.08 -2.65
CA GLU A 556 13.74 -23.04 -3.66
C GLU A 556 14.11 -23.62 -5.01
N ASP A 557 15.05 -24.58 -5.04
CA ASP A 557 15.39 -25.31 -6.26
C ASP A 557 14.18 -26.06 -6.83
N ILE A 558 13.38 -26.70 -5.98
CA ILE A 558 12.14 -27.35 -6.39
C ILE A 558 11.16 -26.29 -6.94
N SER A 559 11.00 -25.19 -6.25
CA SER A 559 10.12 -24.10 -6.67
C SER A 559 10.55 -23.50 -8.01
N ASN A 560 11.84 -23.34 -8.24
CA ASN A 560 12.40 -22.88 -9.51
C ASN A 560 12.12 -23.88 -10.66
N LYS A 561 12.24 -25.19 -10.38
CA LYS A 561 11.85 -26.24 -11.34
C LYS A 561 10.36 -26.17 -11.67
N LEU A 562 9.51 -25.99 -10.66
CA LEU A 562 8.07 -25.83 -10.84
C LEU A 562 7.72 -24.54 -11.61
N LEU A 563 8.46 -23.47 -11.39
CA LEU A 563 8.28 -22.22 -12.13
C LEU A 563 8.63 -22.40 -13.61
N LEU A 564 9.71 -23.12 -13.92
CA LEU A 564 10.07 -23.46 -15.30
C LEU A 564 8.97 -24.29 -15.96
N ILE A 565 8.41 -25.29 -15.27
CA ILE A 565 7.25 -26.05 -15.76
C ILE A 565 6.05 -25.13 -16.00
N LYS A 566 5.69 -24.29 -15.04
CA LYS A 566 4.55 -23.36 -15.13
C LYS A 566 4.71 -22.35 -16.28
N SER A 567 5.93 -21.96 -16.61
CA SER A 567 6.19 -20.95 -17.65
C SER A 567 6.12 -21.52 -19.07
N THR A 568 6.06 -22.85 -19.23
CA THR A 568 6.05 -23.51 -20.53
C THR A 568 4.80 -23.17 -21.34
N ASN A 569 5.01 -22.91 -22.61
CA ASN A 569 3.93 -22.70 -23.57
C ASN A 569 3.64 -23.98 -24.36
N LEU A 570 2.48 -24.58 -24.12
CA LEU A 570 2.04 -25.82 -24.78
C LEU A 570 1.35 -25.59 -26.13
N PHE A 571 1.02 -24.36 -26.46
CA PHE A 571 0.44 -23.93 -27.72
C PHE A 571 1.37 -22.96 -28.43
N LYS A 572 2.56 -23.40 -28.82
CA LYS A 572 3.44 -22.62 -29.66
C LYS A 572 2.86 -22.54 -31.06
N LEU A 573 2.35 -21.38 -31.40
CA LEU A 573 1.86 -21.11 -32.75
C LEU A 573 3.05 -21.12 -33.72
N PRO A 574 2.97 -21.83 -34.83
CA PRO A 574 4.01 -21.79 -35.82
C PRO A 574 4.17 -20.36 -36.36
N LEU A 575 5.40 -19.85 -36.34
CA LEU A 575 5.70 -18.57 -36.94
C LEU A 575 5.37 -18.64 -38.45
N SER A 576 4.50 -17.75 -38.92
CA SER A 576 4.24 -17.65 -40.37
C SER A 576 5.57 -17.38 -41.05
N LYS A 577 6.05 -18.34 -41.84
CA LYS A 577 7.14 -18.12 -42.78
C LYS A 577 6.67 -16.99 -43.69
N SER A 578 7.50 -16.02 -43.92
CA SER A 578 7.24 -14.87 -44.78
C SER A 578 6.77 -15.32 -46.16
N GLY A 579 5.49 -15.44 -46.36
CA GLY A 579 4.80 -15.87 -47.56
C GLY A 579 3.30 -16.02 -47.26
N ASP A 580 2.40 -15.60 -48.16
CA ASP A 580 0.98 -15.54 -47.98
C ASP A 580 0.27 -16.90 -47.75
N GLU A 581 0.98 -17.99 -47.70
CA GLU A 581 0.40 -19.34 -47.54
C GLU A 581 0.42 -19.77 -46.08
N LEU A 582 -0.76 -19.84 -45.48
CA LEU A 582 -0.96 -20.44 -44.17
C LEU A 582 -0.99 -21.98 -44.30
N PRO A 583 -0.55 -22.71 -43.24
CA PRO A 583 -0.64 -24.17 -43.22
C PRO A 583 -2.13 -24.64 -43.31
N LYS A 584 -2.35 -25.82 -43.82
CA LYS A 584 -3.64 -26.47 -43.68
C LYS A 584 -3.96 -26.85 -42.23
N ALA A 585 -5.21 -27.03 -41.90
CA ALA A 585 -5.63 -27.31 -40.52
C ALA A 585 -4.87 -28.51 -39.91
N GLU A 586 -4.77 -29.61 -40.66
CA GLU A 586 -4.08 -30.83 -40.22
C GLU A 586 -2.60 -30.60 -39.93
N GLU A 587 -1.91 -29.90 -40.85
CA GLU A 587 -0.50 -29.55 -40.68
C GLU A 587 -0.24 -28.63 -39.51
N PHE A 588 -1.15 -27.67 -39.25
CA PHE A 588 -1.11 -26.76 -38.13
C PHE A 588 -1.17 -27.49 -36.79
N PHE A 589 -2.17 -28.36 -36.64
CA PHE A 589 -2.36 -29.11 -35.39
C PHE A 589 -1.25 -30.14 -35.16
N GLU A 590 -0.75 -30.76 -36.23
CA GLU A 590 0.40 -31.68 -36.10
C GLU A 590 1.68 -30.93 -35.70
N CYS A 591 1.90 -29.75 -36.25
CA CYS A 591 3.02 -28.89 -35.83
C CYS A 591 2.96 -28.55 -34.34
N ILE A 592 1.77 -28.12 -33.86
CA ILE A 592 1.56 -27.83 -32.41
C ILE A 592 1.84 -29.07 -31.58
N LYS A 593 1.38 -30.24 -32.02
CA LYS A 593 1.60 -31.52 -31.32
C LYS A 593 3.07 -31.88 -31.24
N CYS A 594 3.81 -31.70 -32.31
CA CYS A 594 5.26 -31.97 -32.36
C CYS A 594 6.06 -31.01 -31.44
N GLU A 595 5.75 -29.71 -31.47
CA GLU A 595 6.40 -28.74 -30.58
C GLU A 595 6.05 -28.99 -29.12
N ARG A 596 4.78 -29.30 -28.82
CA ARG A 596 4.34 -29.69 -27.50
C ARG A 596 5.11 -30.89 -26.96
N ALA A 597 5.33 -31.91 -27.77
CA ALA A 597 6.07 -33.08 -27.35
C ALA A 597 7.52 -32.75 -26.92
N LYS A 598 8.20 -31.83 -27.62
CA LYS A 598 9.53 -31.34 -27.23
C LYS A 598 9.52 -30.64 -25.89
N ASP A 599 8.54 -29.74 -25.69
CA ASP A 599 8.37 -29.01 -24.43
C ASP A 599 8.01 -29.94 -23.28
N VAL A 600 7.14 -30.94 -23.52
CA VAL A 600 6.82 -31.98 -22.52
C VAL A 600 8.07 -32.74 -22.11
N ALA A 601 8.91 -33.14 -23.02
CA ALA A 601 10.17 -33.83 -22.71
C ALA A 601 11.11 -32.95 -21.85
N HIS A 602 11.13 -31.65 -22.09
CA HIS A 602 11.87 -30.70 -21.23
C HIS A 602 11.25 -30.54 -19.85
N MET A 603 9.93 -30.44 -19.75
CA MET A 603 9.21 -30.33 -18.46
C MET A 603 9.41 -31.60 -17.62
N VAL A 604 9.31 -32.77 -18.24
CA VAL A 604 9.49 -34.07 -17.53
C VAL A 604 10.92 -34.20 -17.00
N ARG A 605 11.93 -33.73 -17.73
CA ARG A 605 13.32 -33.66 -17.21
C ARG A 605 13.44 -32.77 -15.99
N ASN A 606 12.79 -31.60 -15.97
CA ASN A 606 12.78 -30.74 -14.79
C ASN A 606 12.00 -31.40 -13.64
N TYR A 607 10.90 -32.04 -13.93
CA TYR A 607 10.08 -32.75 -12.95
C TYR A 607 10.82 -33.93 -12.32
N SER A 608 11.54 -34.74 -13.09
CA SER A 608 12.28 -35.90 -12.59
C SER A 608 13.43 -35.54 -11.63
N ALA A 609 13.88 -34.28 -11.63
CA ALA A 609 14.84 -33.78 -10.66
C ALA A 609 14.24 -33.49 -9.28
N ILE A 610 12.93 -33.26 -9.19
CA ILE A 610 12.25 -32.90 -7.94
C ILE A 610 12.29 -34.02 -6.90
N PRO A 611 11.96 -35.28 -7.20
CA PRO A 611 12.07 -36.38 -6.23
C PRO A 611 13.49 -36.54 -5.68
N GLN A 612 14.51 -36.29 -6.48
CA GLN A 612 15.90 -36.38 -6.01
C GLN A 612 16.24 -35.30 -4.98
N LEU A 613 15.68 -34.07 -5.16
CA LEU A 613 15.81 -32.98 -4.19
C LEU A 613 15.05 -33.32 -2.90
N LEU A 614 13.87 -33.91 -3.00
CA LEU A 614 13.08 -34.34 -1.83
C LEU A 614 13.80 -35.44 -1.05
N ILE A 615 14.45 -36.38 -1.73
CA ILE A 615 15.28 -37.41 -1.08
C ILE A 615 16.48 -36.79 -0.37
N LYS A 616 17.10 -35.75 -0.92
CA LYS A 616 18.15 -34.99 -0.21
C LYS A 616 17.62 -34.36 1.08
N VAL A 617 16.43 -33.79 1.04
CA VAL A 617 15.76 -33.22 2.22
C VAL A 617 15.48 -34.34 3.23
N GLU A 618 14.95 -35.47 2.80
CA GLU A 618 14.74 -36.65 3.64
C GLU A 618 16.03 -37.06 4.34
N GLY A 619 17.12 -37.23 3.60
CA GLY A 619 18.44 -37.61 4.16
C GLY A 619 19.01 -36.60 5.15
N ARG A 620 18.61 -35.32 5.05
CA ARG A 620 19.03 -34.26 6.01
C ARG A 620 18.20 -34.27 7.30
N VAL A 621 16.93 -34.64 7.20
CA VAL A 621 15.99 -34.65 8.33
C VAL A 621 15.99 -35.99 9.04
N ALA A 622 16.20 -37.09 8.32
CA ALA A 622 16.26 -38.42 8.93
C ALA A 622 17.50 -38.53 9.82
N ASN A 623 17.29 -38.50 11.11
CA ASN A 623 18.20 -39.13 12.02
C ASN A 623 18.19 -40.63 11.76
N THR A 624 19.32 -41.22 11.55
CA THR A 624 19.79 -42.52 11.15
C THR A 624 18.97 -43.77 11.53
N ASN A 625 17.81 -43.68 12.18
CA ASN A 625 17.10 -44.83 12.73
C ASN A 625 15.60 -44.94 12.45
N SER A 626 14.97 -44.08 11.69
CA SER A 626 13.54 -44.22 11.43
C SER A 626 13.22 -44.27 9.95
N GLY A 627 13.15 -45.45 9.39
CA GLY A 627 12.42 -45.61 8.14
C GLY A 627 10.99 -45.10 8.26
N LYS A 628 10.50 -44.50 7.19
CA LYS A 628 9.08 -44.13 6.94
C LYS A 628 8.38 -43.39 8.07
N SER A 629 8.72 -42.12 8.26
CA SER A 629 8.00 -41.23 9.19
C SER A 629 6.70 -40.72 8.57
N PRO A 630 5.56 -40.71 9.26
CA PRO A 630 4.32 -40.11 8.80
C PRO A 630 4.45 -38.60 8.52
N LYS A 631 5.43 -37.93 9.13
CA LYS A 631 5.76 -36.51 8.92
C LYS A 631 6.33 -36.24 7.54
N LEU A 632 7.10 -37.17 6.98
CA LEU A 632 7.58 -37.11 5.62
C LEU A 632 6.41 -37.23 4.64
N THR A 633 5.42 -38.03 4.94
CA THR A 633 4.21 -38.16 4.12
C THR A 633 3.47 -36.84 3.96
N SER A 634 3.29 -36.09 5.04
CA SER A 634 2.69 -34.74 4.98
C SER A 634 3.52 -33.76 4.15
N TYR A 635 4.83 -33.78 4.25
CA TYR A 635 5.74 -32.97 3.47
C TYR A 635 5.70 -33.30 1.99
N TYR A 636 5.68 -34.59 1.67
CA TYR A 636 5.58 -35.06 0.29
C TYR A 636 4.21 -34.71 -0.31
N ALA A 637 3.13 -34.86 0.47
CA ALA A 637 1.78 -34.48 0.08
C ALA A 637 1.68 -32.97 -0.20
N TYR A 638 2.36 -32.15 0.60
CA TYR A 638 2.45 -30.72 0.35
C TYR A 638 3.04 -30.40 -1.04
N TRP A 639 4.16 -31.04 -1.38
CA TRP A 639 4.80 -30.82 -2.68
C TRP A 639 3.98 -31.41 -3.82
N GLU A 640 3.37 -32.61 -3.66
CA GLU A 640 2.43 -33.14 -4.65
C GLU A 640 1.25 -32.21 -4.92
N ASN A 641 0.66 -31.67 -3.85
CA ASN A 641 -0.42 -30.69 -3.99
C ASN A 641 0.08 -29.41 -4.71
N ARG A 642 1.29 -28.99 -4.38
CA ARG A 642 1.92 -27.83 -5.06
C ARG A 642 2.12 -28.10 -6.55
N ILE A 643 2.56 -29.30 -6.91
CA ILE A 643 2.72 -29.73 -8.30
C ILE A 643 1.36 -29.77 -8.99
N TYR A 644 0.35 -30.36 -8.37
CA TYR A 644 -1.02 -30.36 -8.88
C TYR A 644 -1.51 -28.93 -9.18
N GLN A 645 -1.30 -28.00 -8.28
CA GLN A 645 -1.65 -26.60 -8.49
C GLN A 645 -0.89 -25.98 -9.67
N VAL A 646 0.41 -26.26 -9.77
CA VAL A 646 1.25 -25.76 -10.88
C VAL A 646 0.81 -26.35 -12.22
N LEU A 647 0.52 -27.65 -12.28
CA LEU A 647 0.02 -28.31 -13.50
C LEU A 647 -1.36 -27.77 -13.89
N THR A 648 -2.25 -27.60 -12.94
CA THR A 648 -3.57 -27.00 -13.20
C THR A 648 -3.44 -25.57 -13.76
N GLN A 649 -2.59 -24.75 -13.12
CA GLN A 649 -2.34 -23.38 -13.57
C GLN A 649 -1.67 -23.34 -14.95
N LEU A 650 -0.75 -24.28 -15.22
CA LEU A 650 -0.13 -24.42 -16.53
C LEU A 650 -1.19 -24.69 -17.61
N ILE A 651 -2.06 -25.68 -17.39
CA ILE A 651 -3.10 -26.04 -18.36
C ILE A 651 -4.09 -24.89 -18.55
N VAL A 652 -4.59 -24.32 -17.44
CA VAL A 652 -5.53 -23.18 -17.50
C VAL A 652 -4.91 -22.00 -18.26
N LYS A 653 -3.68 -21.62 -17.94
CA LYS A 653 -2.97 -20.53 -18.64
C LYS A 653 -2.81 -20.80 -20.13
N ASN A 654 -2.44 -22.04 -20.49
CA ASN A 654 -2.26 -22.41 -21.88
C ASN A 654 -3.59 -22.46 -22.65
N LEU A 655 -4.67 -22.95 -22.02
CA LEU A 655 -6.01 -22.91 -22.62
C LEU A 655 -6.51 -21.47 -22.78
N GLN A 656 -6.26 -20.60 -21.81
CA GLN A 656 -6.58 -19.18 -21.94
C GLN A 656 -5.80 -18.51 -23.07
N ALA A 657 -4.51 -18.81 -23.20
CA ALA A 657 -3.70 -18.31 -24.32
C ALA A 657 -4.20 -18.83 -25.67
N PHE A 658 -4.62 -20.08 -25.73
CA PHE A 658 -5.23 -20.66 -26.93
C PHE A 658 -6.59 -20.02 -27.26
N ASN A 659 -7.43 -19.80 -26.22
CA ASN A 659 -8.70 -19.09 -26.40
C ASN A 659 -8.48 -17.64 -26.90
N ALA A 660 -7.47 -16.97 -26.39
CA ALA A 660 -7.10 -15.63 -26.86
C ALA A 660 -6.63 -15.67 -28.35
N ALA A 661 -5.90 -16.72 -28.75
CA ALA A 661 -5.51 -16.91 -30.13
C ALA A 661 -6.71 -17.22 -31.05
N VAL A 662 -7.68 -17.98 -30.55
CA VAL A 662 -8.94 -18.27 -31.26
C VAL A 662 -9.78 -17.00 -31.47
N LEU A 663 -9.80 -16.11 -30.50
CA LEU A 663 -10.53 -14.84 -30.58
C LEU A 663 -9.76 -13.74 -31.32
N ALA A 664 -8.46 -13.93 -31.55
CA ALA A 664 -7.66 -12.94 -32.26
C ALA A 664 -8.04 -12.90 -33.74
N ASN A 665 -8.10 -11.70 -34.33
CA ASN A 665 -8.34 -11.52 -35.76
C ASN A 665 -7.08 -11.75 -36.58
N VAL A 666 -6.37 -12.85 -36.29
CA VAL A 666 -5.18 -13.28 -36.99
C VAL A 666 -5.38 -14.72 -37.44
N PRO A 667 -5.46 -15.01 -38.76
CA PRO A 667 -5.65 -16.36 -39.23
C PRO A 667 -4.43 -17.24 -38.92
N LEU A 668 -4.68 -18.43 -38.37
CA LEU A 668 -3.64 -19.38 -37.96
C LEU A 668 -3.48 -20.50 -38.97
N PHE A 669 -4.54 -20.94 -39.59
CA PHE A 669 -4.54 -21.96 -40.65
C PHE A 669 -5.63 -21.68 -41.67
N GLN A 670 -5.56 -22.36 -42.79
CA GLN A 670 -6.52 -22.22 -43.88
C GLN A 670 -7.41 -23.45 -44.03
N THR A 671 -8.66 -23.19 -44.42
CA THR A 671 -9.65 -24.18 -44.80
C THR A 671 -10.16 -23.86 -46.19
N GLU A 672 -10.54 -24.86 -46.96
CA GLU A 672 -11.05 -24.69 -48.31
C GLU A 672 -12.56 -24.88 -48.33
N ALA A 673 -13.27 -24.04 -49.09
CA ALA A 673 -14.65 -24.27 -49.40
C ALA A 673 -14.75 -25.03 -50.75
N VAL A 674 -15.45 -26.17 -50.74
CA VAL A 674 -15.57 -27.02 -51.88
C VAL A 674 -17.04 -27.33 -52.15
N LEU A 675 -17.41 -27.40 -53.43
CA LEU A 675 -18.75 -27.83 -53.80
C LEU A 675 -18.77 -29.38 -53.88
N SER A 676 -19.49 -29.97 -52.91
CA SER A 676 -19.87 -31.40 -52.97
C SER A 676 -21.37 -31.50 -53.25
N VAL A 677 -21.69 -31.64 -54.50
CA VAL A 677 -23.09 -31.60 -54.96
C VAL A 677 -24.01 -32.49 -54.09
N PRO A 678 -25.08 -31.97 -53.48
CA PRO A 678 -25.70 -30.67 -53.73
C PRO A 678 -25.31 -29.53 -52.78
N GLU A 679 -24.37 -29.73 -51.87
CA GLU A 679 -24.03 -28.80 -50.79
C GLU A 679 -22.61 -28.24 -50.93
N ILE A 680 -22.44 -27.06 -50.40
CA ILE A 680 -21.11 -26.42 -50.21
C ILE A 680 -20.60 -26.81 -48.84
N ILE A 681 -19.46 -27.47 -48.81
CA ILE A 681 -18.85 -27.95 -47.57
C ILE A 681 -17.48 -27.32 -47.38
N LEU A 682 -17.10 -27.18 -46.11
CA LEU A 682 -15.72 -26.88 -45.72
C LEU A 682 -14.87 -28.15 -45.82
N GLN A 683 -13.61 -28.01 -46.18
CA GLN A 683 -12.65 -29.10 -46.19
C GLN A 683 -11.40 -28.63 -45.42
N PRO A 684 -11.13 -29.20 -44.25
CA PRO A 684 -11.90 -30.20 -43.49
C PRO A 684 -13.28 -29.64 -43.05
N ASN A 685 -14.26 -30.52 -42.82
CA ASN A 685 -15.62 -30.09 -42.44
C ASN A 685 -15.63 -29.46 -41.01
N ALA A 686 -16.70 -28.72 -40.70
CA ALA A 686 -16.83 -28.03 -39.43
C ALA A 686 -16.64 -28.97 -38.23
N SER A 687 -17.25 -30.18 -38.27
CA SER A 687 -17.11 -31.18 -37.20
C SER A 687 -15.69 -31.72 -37.09
N GLU A 688 -14.96 -31.85 -38.18
CA GLU A 688 -13.55 -32.27 -38.17
C GLU A 688 -12.67 -31.20 -37.52
N ILE A 689 -12.90 -29.92 -37.85
CA ILE A 689 -12.18 -28.80 -37.19
C ILE A 689 -12.48 -28.76 -35.71
N GLU A 690 -13.76 -28.89 -35.32
CA GLU A 690 -14.13 -28.96 -33.89
C GLU A 690 -13.45 -30.13 -33.20
N ASN A 691 -13.41 -31.30 -33.83
CA ASN A 691 -12.74 -32.48 -33.28
C ASN A 691 -11.22 -32.29 -33.17
N MET A 692 -10.56 -31.66 -34.17
CA MET A 692 -9.13 -31.36 -34.12
C MET A 692 -8.82 -30.42 -32.97
N ILE A 693 -9.65 -29.41 -32.74
CA ILE A 693 -9.52 -28.47 -31.63
C ILE A 693 -9.79 -29.16 -30.30
N ALA A 694 -10.84 -29.95 -30.19
CA ALA A 694 -11.13 -30.75 -29.00
C ALA A 694 -10.00 -31.72 -28.69
N GLN A 695 -9.46 -32.40 -29.71
CA GLN A 695 -8.29 -33.27 -29.55
C GLN A 695 -7.05 -32.46 -29.08
N CYS A 696 -6.82 -31.29 -29.65
CA CYS A 696 -5.72 -30.43 -29.24
C CYS A 696 -5.84 -29.98 -27.79
N ILE A 697 -7.03 -29.65 -27.31
CA ILE A 697 -7.33 -29.35 -25.90
C ILE A 697 -7.11 -30.58 -25.03
N GLN A 698 -7.63 -31.73 -25.45
CA GLN A 698 -7.46 -32.99 -24.72
C GLN A 698 -5.99 -33.38 -24.63
N ASP A 699 -5.24 -33.30 -25.74
CA ASP A 699 -3.82 -33.56 -25.75
C ASP A 699 -3.03 -32.62 -24.83
N CYS A 700 -3.47 -31.36 -24.69
CA CYS A 700 -2.90 -30.42 -23.72
C CYS A 700 -3.11 -30.88 -22.27
N VAL A 701 -4.30 -31.35 -21.94
CA VAL A 701 -4.60 -31.90 -20.60
C VAL A 701 -3.87 -33.23 -20.41
N GLU A 702 -3.78 -34.06 -21.43
CA GLU A 702 -3.08 -35.35 -21.42
C GLU A 702 -1.56 -35.26 -21.18
N VAL A 703 -0.96 -34.09 -21.41
CA VAL A 703 0.42 -33.81 -20.99
C VAL A 703 0.65 -34.18 -19.53
N THR A 704 -0.35 -34.02 -18.68
CA THR A 704 -0.27 -34.35 -17.26
C THR A 704 -0.14 -35.86 -16.98
N LYS A 705 -0.39 -36.73 -17.96
CA LYS A 705 -0.14 -38.19 -17.86
C LYS A 705 1.34 -38.51 -17.74
N HIS A 706 2.22 -37.64 -18.24
CA HIS A 706 3.67 -37.80 -18.14
C HIS A 706 4.26 -37.39 -16.78
N PHE A 707 3.45 -36.77 -15.91
CA PHE A 707 3.84 -36.39 -14.57
C PHE A 707 3.40 -37.45 -13.57
N VAL A 708 4.32 -38.36 -13.27
CA VAL A 708 4.08 -39.47 -12.39
C VAL A 708 3.99 -39.00 -10.95
N ARG A 709 3.01 -39.50 -10.20
CA ARG A 709 3.00 -39.35 -8.75
C ARG A 709 4.08 -40.26 -8.18
N TRP A 710 4.87 -39.71 -7.25
CA TRP A 710 5.96 -40.44 -6.62
C TRP A 710 5.64 -40.94 -5.22
N MET A 711 4.51 -40.50 -4.63
CA MET A 711 4.19 -40.84 -3.25
C MET A 711 3.49 -42.17 -3.18
N HIS A 712 4.20 -43.18 -2.71
CA HIS A 712 3.67 -44.49 -2.45
C HIS A 712 3.80 -44.79 -0.95
N GLY A 713 2.73 -44.58 -0.17
CA GLY A 713 2.81 -44.63 1.29
C GLY A 713 3.72 -43.51 1.84
N THR A 714 4.83 -43.90 2.48
CA THR A 714 5.81 -42.96 3.06
C THR A 714 7.12 -42.89 2.26
N CYS A 715 7.22 -43.58 1.12
CA CYS A 715 8.43 -43.63 0.30
C CYS A 715 8.25 -42.82 -0.96
N ILE A 716 9.29 -42.10 -1.38
CA ILE A 716 9.39 -41.52 -2.70
C ILE A 716 9.93 -42.54 -3.67
N GLU A 717 9.19 -42.76 -4.75
CA GLU A 717 9.68 -43.51 -5.92
C GLU A 717 10.11 -42.50 -6.99
N CYS A 718 11.39 -42.56 -7.40
CA CYS A 718 11.88 -41.72 -8.45
C CYS A 718 11.30 -42.17 -9.79
N PRO A 719 10.66 -41.27 -10.58
CA PRO A 719 10.25 -41.57 -11.91
C PRO A 719 11.48 -41.81 -12.81
N PRO A 720 11.37 -42.66 -13.86
CA PRO A 720 12.48 -42.94 -14.75
C PRO A 720 13.05 -41.66 -15.38
N GLN A 721 14.37 -41.54 -15.41
CA GLN A 721 15.08 -40.36 -15.89
C GLN A 721 14.87 -40.04 -17.39
N ARG A 722 14.49 -41.06 -18.16
CA ARG A 722 14.21 -40.92 -19.60
C ARG A 722 12.79 -41.42 -19.86
N VAL A 723 11.89 -40.49 -19.98
CA VAL A 723 10.52 -40.75 -20.46
C VAL A 723 10.51 -40.51 -21.95
N LYS A 724 10.18 -41.53 -22.72
CA LYS A 724 9.82 -41.32 -24.12
C LYS A 724 8.48 -40.61 -24.19
N ALA A 725 8.28 -39.77 -25.19
CA ALA A 725 7.07 -38.96 -25.32
C ALA A 725 5.78 -39.79 -25.36
N ASP A 726 5.87 -41.07 -25.70
CA ASP A 726 4.77 -42.01 -25.85
C ASP A 726 4.52 -42.90 -24.61
N GLU A 727 5.37 -42.81 -23.57
CA GLU A 727 5.18 -43.59 -22.31
C GLU A 727 4.21 -42.85 -21.40
N VAL A 728 3.04 -43.48 -21.15
CA VAL A 728 2.01 -42.98 -20.24
C VAL A 728 2.00 -43.85 -18.99
N PHE A 729 2.24 -43.23 -17.84
CA PHE A 729 2.22 -43.92 -16.56
C PHE A 729 0.79 -44.02 -15.99
N THR A 730 0.44 -45.14 -15.36
CA THR A 730 -0.87 -45.35 -14.76
C THR A 730 -1.14 -44.54 -13.51
N PHE A 731 -0.08 -44.20 -12.74
CA PHE A 731 -0.18 -43.37 -11.52
C PHE A 731 0.39 -41.99 -11.77
N ASN A 732 -0.49 -41.06 -12.15
CA ASN A 732 -0.13 -39.72 -12.58
C ASN A 732 -1.18 -38.70 -12.13
N PHE A 733 -0.93 -37.43 -12.42
CA PHE A 733 -1.83 -36.32 -12.07
C PHE A 733 -3.03 -36.13 -12.99
N TYR A 734 -3.12 -36.88 -14.08
CA TYR A 734 -4.14 -36.66 -15.11
C TYR A 734 -5.57 -36.74 -14.58
N SER A 735 -5.89 -37.73 -13.76
CA SER A 735 -7.24 -37.90 -13.22
C SER A 735 -7.72 -36.69 -12.42
N ASP A 736 -6.86 -36.10 -11.61
CA ASP A 736 -7.23 -34.98 -10.78
C ASP A 736 -7.26 -33.65 -11.57
N VAL A 737 -6.32 -33.49 -12.51
CA VAL A 737 -6.26 -32.31 -13.36
C VAL A 737 -7.42 -32.29 -14.34
N SER A 738 -7.75 -33.42 -14.96
CA SER A 738 -8.86 -33.52 -15.91
C SER A 738 -10.23 -33.28 -15.30
N GLN A 739 -10.41 -33.52 -14.00
CA GLN A 739 -11.66 -33.26 -13.29
C GLN A 739 -11.74 -31.83 -12.69
N ASN A 740 -10.75 -31.00 -12.93
CA ASN A 740 -10.74 -29.66 -12.36
C ASN A 740 -11.73 -28.74 -13.09
N PRO A 741 -12.71 -28.12 -12.40
CA PRO A 741 -13.76 -27.33 -13.01
C PRO A 741 -13.23 -26.13 -13.81
N LEU A 742 -12.11 -25.55 -13.43
CA LEU A 742 -11.50 -24.42 -14.16
C LEU A 742 -11.00 -24.82 -15.55
N ILE A 743 -10.57 -26.06 -15.71
CA ILE A 743 -10.12 -26.57 -17.01
C ILE A 743 -11.32 -26.85 -17.90
N ASP A 744 -12.36 -27.48 -17.33
CA ASP A 744 -13.61 -27.73 -18.05
C ASP A 744 -14.27 -26.44 -18.53
N GLU A 745 -14.32 -25.41 -17.68
CA GLU A 745 -14.82 -24.08 -18.04
C GLU A 745 -14.06 -23.50 -19.25
N GLN A 746 -12.73 -23.56 -19.24
CA GLN A 746 -11.92 -23.06 -20.36
C GLN A 746 -12.12 -23.89 -21.64
N ALA A 747 -12.18 -25.20 -21.51
CA ALA A 747 -12.43 -26.08 -22.66
C ALA A 747 -13.81 -25.82 -23.30
N VAL A 748 -14.84 -25.68 -22.46
CA VAL A 748 -16.21 -25.36 -22.94
C VAL A 748 -16.24 -23.98 -23.60
N LEU A 749 -15.55 -22.98 -23.00
CA LEU A 749 -15.49 -21.64 -23.56
C LEU A 749 -14.84 -21.62 -24.95
N ILE A 750 -13.72 -22.32 -25.10
CA ILE A 750 -13.04 -22.45 -26.41
C ILE A 750 -13.97 -23.13 -27.43
N SER A 751 -14.60 -24.25 -27.05
CA SER A 751 -15.54 -24.98 -27.94
C SER A 751 -16.70 -24.10 -28.35
N GLN A 752 -17.27 -23.32 -27.45
CA GLN A 752 -18.36 -22.40 -27.78
C GLN A 752 -17.93 -21.29 -28.74
N ASN A 753 -16.73 -20.74 -28.55
CA ASN A 753 -16.19 -19.69 -29.44
C ASN A 753 -15.90 -20.25 -30.83
N VAL A 754 -15.31 -21.44 -30.90
CA VAL A 754 -15.09 -22.15 -32.18
C VAL A 754 -16.38 -22.45 -32.88
N HIS A 755 -17.38 -22.99 -32.18
CA HIS A 755 -18.70 -23.30 -32.74
C HIS A 755 -19.38 -22.05 -33.30
N LYS A 756 -19.36 -20.94 -32.57
CA LYS A 756 -19.91 -19.65 -33.06
C LYS A 756 -19.24 -19.19 -34.36
N LEU A 757 -17.94 -19.35 -34.44
CA LEU A 757 -17.18 -18.98 -35.64
C LEU A 757 -17.52 -19.87 -36.82
N LEU A 758 -17.55 -21.20 -36.62
CA LEU A 758 -17.88 -22.15 -37.68
C LEU A 758 -19.33 -21.98 -38.15
N ASP A 759 -20.24 -21.63 -37.24
CA ASP A 759 -21.62 -21.25 -37.59
C ASP A 759 -21.67 -19.97 -38.45
N SER A 760 -20.83 -18.98 -38.08
CA SER A 760 -20.65 -17.75 -38.87
C SER A 760 -20.13 -18.05 -40.29
N LEU A 761 -19.13 -18.91 -40.41
CA LEU A 761 -18.58 -19.36 -41.71
C LEU A 761 -19.64 -20.14 -42.52
N SER A 762 -20.40 -21.02 -41.88
CA SER A 762 -21.50 -21.73 -42.53
C SER A 762 -22.57 -20.77 -43.05
N LYS A 763 -22.95 -19.78 -42.29
CA LYS A 763 -23.88 -18.71 -42.72
C LYS A 763 -23.32 -17.91 -43.88
N TYR A 764 -22.05 -17.63 -43.88
CA TYR A 764 -21.38 -16.98 -45.00
C TYR A 764 -21.38 -17.85 -46.25
N LEU A 765 -21.06 -19.15 -46.13
CA LEU A 765 -21.07 -20.09 -47.23
C LEU A 765 -22.51 -20.27 -47.81
N ASN A 766 -23.52 -20.18 -46.97
CA ASN A 766 -24.91 -20.20 -47.42
C ASN A 766 -25.26 -19.06 -48.40
N GLN A 767 -24.51 -17.96 -48.39
CA GLN A 767 -24.70 -16.90 -49.39
C GLN A 767 -24.33 -17.35 -50.82
N TRP A 768 -23.43 -18.32 -50.95
CA TRP A 768 -23.06 -18.91 -52.22
C TRP A 768 -24.12 -19.87 -52.73
N GLN A 769 -25.07 -20.30 -51.88
CA GLN A 769 -26.23 -21.10 -52.30
C GLN A 769 -27.12 -20.36 -53.30
N ARG A 770 -26.99 -19.05 -53.46
CA ARG A 770 -27.66 -18.28 -54.49
C ARG A 770 -27.32 -18.76 -55.93
N TYR A 771 -26.18 -19.44 -56.09
CA TYR A 771 -25.74 -19.99 -57.34
C TYR A 771 -26.17 -21.46 -57.53
N ASN A 772 -27.01 -22.01 -56.65
CA ASN A 772 -27.39 -23.41 -56.62
C ASN A 772 -28.11 -23.89 -57.87
N LEU A 773 -28.66 -22.99 -58.66
CA LEU A 773 -29.26 -23.27 -59.96
C LEU A 773 -28.24 -23.99 -60.87
N LEU A 774 -26.97 -23.75 -60.79
CA LEU A 774 -25.91 -24.33 -61.61
C LEU A 774 -25.67 -25.84 -61.42
N TRP A 775 -25.96 -26.34 -60.19
CA TRP A 775 -25.72 -27.73 -59.84
C TRP A 775 -26.96 -28.50 -59.30
N LYS A 776 -27.99 -27.80 -58.88
CA LYS A 776 -29.24 -28.41 -58.39
C LYS A 776 -30.13 -28.86 -59.56
N LEU A 777 -30.11 -28.14 -60.66
CA LEU A 777 -30.83 -28.48 -61.88
C LEU A 777 -29.96 -29.43 -62.71
N ASP A 778 -30.55 -30.54 -63.12
CA ASP A 778 -29.88 -31.41 -64.06
C ASP A 778 -29.82 -30.67 -65.40
N LYS A 779 -28.60 -30.39 -65.80
CA LYS A 779 -28.30 -29.63 -67.03
C LYS A 779 -28.91 -30.29 -68.26
N ASP A 780 -28.80 -31.59 -68.41
CA ASP A 780 -29.22 -32.34 -69.59
C ASP A 780 -30.77 -32.29 -69.68
N VAL A 781 -31.52 -32.46 -68.57
CA VAL A 781 -32.96 -32.36 -68.50
C VAL A 781 -33.45 -30.94 -68.88
N VAL A 782 -32.73 -29.91 -68.38
CA VAL A 782 -33.06 -28.53 -68.73
C VAL A 782 -32.83 -28.23 -70.18
N MET A 783 -31.72 -28.77 -70.78
CA MET A 783 -31.39 -28.62 -72.18
C MET A 783 -32.41 -29.36 -73.07
N GLU A 784 -32.82 -30.56 -72.73
CA GLU A 784 -33.89 -31.31 -73.42
C GLU A 784 -35.24 -30.56 -73.36
N LYS A 785 -35.62 -29.98 -72.23
CA LYS A 785 -36.83 -29.17 -72.17
C LYS A 785 -36.75 -27.92 -73.04
N LEU A 786 -35.67 -27.18 -72.96
CA LEU A 786 -35.42 -26.01 -73.83
C LEU A 786 -35.40 -26.41 -75.31
N ALA A 787 -34.84 -27.55 -75.67
CA ALA A 787 -34.88 -28.09 -77.03
C ALA A 787 -36.32 -28.41 -77.48
N ALA A 788 -37.11 -28.96 -76.56
CA ALA A 788 -38.54 -29.27 -76.82
C ALA A 788 -39.40 -28.05 -76.96
N GLU A 789 -39.15 -27.01 -76.21
CA GLU A 789 -39.90 -25.74 -76.20
C GLU A 789 -39.59 -24.81 -77.33
N LYS A 790 -38.50 -24.99 -78.05
CA LYS A 790 -37.98 -24.18 -79.17
C LYS A 790 -38.07 -22.65 -78.86
N PRO A 791 -37.47 -22.16 -77.87
CA PRO A 791 -37.58 -20.79 -77.44
C PRO A 791 -36.92 -19.79 -78.40
N ALA A 792 -37.41 -18.58 -78.49
CA ALA A 792 -36.87 -17.53 -79.32
C ALA A 792 -35.46 -17.12 -78.87
N CYS A 793 -34.63 -16.64 -79.82
CA CYS A 793 -33.25 -16.19 -79.55
C CYS A 793 -33.14 -15.25 -78.38
N VAL A 794 -34.10 -14.41 -78.09
CA VAL A 794 -34.22 -13.49 -76.94
C VAL A 794 -34.16 -14.25 -75.62
N THR A 795 -34.68 -15.46 -75.55
CA THR A 795 -34.71 -16.32 -74.39
C THR A 795 -33.29 -16.84 -74.14
N PHE A 796 -32.55 -17.25 -75.16
CA PHE A 796 -31.15 -17.63 -75.06
C PHE A 796 -30.30 -16.45 -74.59
N ASP A 797 -30.55 -15.25 -75.15
CA ASP A 797 -29.80 -14.06 -74.67
C ASP A 797 -30.02 -13.77 -73.18
N LYS A 798 -31.25 -13.87 -72.66
CA LYS A 798 -31.51 -13.72 -71.27
C LYS A 798 -30.80 -14.74 -70.42
N GLU A 799 -30.77 -15.98 -70.83
CA GLU A 799 -30.02 -17.02 -70.12
C GLU A 799 -28.48 -16.76 -70.17
N PHE A 800 -27.92 -16.39 -71.34
CA PHE A 800 -26.55 -16.01 -71.45
C PHE A 800 -26.17 -14.79 -70.52
N GLN A 801 -27.08 -13.80 -70.48
CA GLN A 801 -26.89 -12.64 -69.61
C GLN A 801 -26.93 -13.04 -68.13
N LEU A 802 -27.79 -13.99 -67.77
CA LEU A 802 -27.86 -14.54 -66.38
C LEU A 802 -26.54 -15.22 -66.04
N TYR A 803 -26.03 -16.12 -66.87
CA TYR A 803 -24.79 -16.85 -66.59
C TYR A 803 -23.58 -15.90 -66.63
N LYS A 804 -23.52 -14.93 -67.52
CA LYS A 804 -22.53 -13.89 -67.58
C LYS A 804 -22.49 -13.03 -66.32
N LYS A 805 -23.66 -12.67 -65.81
CA LYS A 805 -23.82 -11.95 -64.56
C LYS A 805 -23.30 -12.76 -63.39
N ILE A 806 -23.67 -14.06 -63.30
CA ILE A 806 -23.15 -14.95 -62.28
C ILE A 806 -21.62 -15.03 -62.32
N ALA A 807 -21.01 -15.20 -63.50
CA ALA A 807 -19.56 -15.25 -63.71
C ALA A 807 -18.89 -13.95 -63.25
N GLN A 808 -19.47 -12.80 -63.54
CA GLN A 808 -18.96 -11.50 -63.12
C GLN A 808 -19.07 -11.33 -61.56
N GLU A 809 -20.18 -11.71 -60.99
CA GLU A 809 -20.38 -11.67 -59.53
C GLU A 809 -19.40 -12.55 -58.78
N VAL A 810 -19.15 -13.78 -59.27
CA VAL A 810 -18.17 -14.71 -58.65
C VAL A 810 -16.75 -14.18 -58.80
N THR A 811 -16.42 -13.52 -59.92
CA THR A 811 -15.09 -12.91 -60.14
C THR A 811 -14.84 -11.70 -59.19
N GLN A 812 -15.92 -10.98 -58.83
CA GLN A 812 -15.88 -9.84 -57.92
C GLN A 812 -15.86 -10.21 -56.43
N GLN A 813 -16.24 -11.46 -56.10
CA GLN A 813 -16.17 -11.93 -54.71
C GLN A 813 -14.73 -12.13 -54.27
N PRO A 814 -14.43 -11.82 -52.98
CA PRO A 814 -13.13 -12.10 -52.43
C PRO A 814 -12.88 -13.61 -52.40
N TRP A 815 -11.77 -14.06 -52.94
CA TRP A 815 -11.37 -15.48 -52.96
C TRP A 815 -10.76 -15.97 -51.68
N ILE A 816 -10.40 -15.05 -50.79
CA ILE A 816 -9.89 -15.30 -49.45
C ILE A 816 -10.70 -14.48 -48.47
N LYS A 817 -11.18 -15.12 -47.43
CA LYS A 817 -11.86 -14.46 -46.32
C LYS A 817 -11.22 -14.88 -45.01
N ASP A 818 -10.70 -13.92 -44.29
CA ASP A 818 -10.20 -14.14 -42.95
C ASP A 818 -11.32 -13.89 -41.93
N GLU A 819 -11.60 -14.88 -41.12
CA GLU A 819 -12.59 -14.82 -40.05
C GLU A 819 -11.90 -15.30 -38.75
N GLN A 820 -11.56 -14.37 -37.85
CA GLN A 820 -10.77 -14.62 -36.64
C GLN A 820 -9.50 -15.45 -36.94
N PHE A 821 -9.40 -16.65 -36.38
CA PHE A 821 -8.21 -17.51 -36.52
C PHE A 821 -8.23 -18.42 -37.78
N ILE A 822 -9.28 -18.41 -38.55
CA ILE A 822 -9.44 -19.26 -39.78
C ILE A 822 -9.37 -18.40 -41.03
N ARG A 823 -8.60 -18.82 -41.99
CA ARG A 823 -8.61 -18.30 -43.37
C ARG A 823 -9.42 -19.22 -44.25
N LEU A 824 -10.48 -18.73 -44.78
CA LEU A 824 -11.32 -19.46 -45.74
C LEU A 824 -10.81 -19.18 -47.15
N GLN A 825 -10.38 -20.24 -47.82
CA GLN A 825 -10.01 -20.24 -49.24
C GLN A 825 -11.28 -20.57 -50.06
N LEU A 826 -11.73 -19.63 -50.84
CA LEU A 826 -12.87 -19.75 -51.69
C LEU A 826 -12.50 -20.07 -53.14
N SER A 827 -11.22 -20.06 -53.47
CA SER A 827 -10.71 -20.32 -54.81
C SER A 827 -11.23 -21.63 -55.41
N PRO A 828 -11.24 -22.79 -54.71
CA PRO A 828 -11.75 -24.04 -55.29
C PRO A 828 -13.24 -23.94 -55.60
N LEU A 829 -14.01 -23.34 -54.71
CA LEU A 829 -15.46 -23.13 -54.90
C LEU A 829 -15.72 -22.18 -56.09
N ALA A 830 -15.00 -21.05 -56.12
CA ALA A 830 -15.14 -20.06 -57.20
C ALA A 830 -14.79 -20.68 -58.57
N TYR A 831 -13.67 -21.44 -58.65
CA TYR A 831 -13.33 -22.17 -59.91
C TYR A 831 -14.41 -23.15 -60.30
N THR A 832 -14.94 -23.95 -59.38
CA THR A 832 -15.99 -24.93 -59.65
C THR A 832 -17.27 -24.27 -60.13
N VAL A 833 -17.65 -23.14 -59.47
CA VAL A 833 -18.84 -22.35 -59.93
C VAL A 833 -18.61 -21.79 -61.35
N GLN A 834 -17.39 -21.22 -61.61
CA GLN A 834 -17.06 -20.72 -62.93
C GLN A 834 -17.05 -21.82 -63.99
N GLU A 835 -16.55 -23.00 -63.69
CA GLU A 835 -16.54 -24.14 -64.60
C GLU A 835 -17.96 -24.66 -64.89
N ASN A 836 -18.81 -24.69 -63.83
CA ASN A 836 -20.23 -24.96 -64.02
C ASN A 836 -20.88 -23.93 -64.94
N VAL A 837 -20.63 -22.65 -64.71
CA VAL A 837 -21.18 -21.57 -65.59
C VAL A 837 -20.70 -21.78 -67.00
N ARG A 838 -19.41 -22.05 -67.22
CA ARG A 838 -18.82 -22.34 -68.54
C ARG A 838 -19.50 -23.54 -69.15
N SER A 839 -19.73 -24.63 -68.46
CA SER A 839 -20.42 -25.82 -68.91
C SER A 839 -21.84 -25.54 -69.36
N TRP A 840 -22.62 -24.75 -68.57
CA TRP A 840 -23.93 -24.31 -68.92
C TRP A 840 -23.98 -23.43 -70.20
N VAL A 841 -23.06 -22.50 -70.33
CA VAL A 841 -22.90 -21.60 -71.46
C VAL A 841 -22.56 -22.40 -72.74
N ILE A 842 -21.62 -23.35 -72.62
CA ILE A 842 -21.29 -24.23 -73.76
C ILE A 842 -22.46 -25.06 -74.20
N SER A 843 -23.25 -25.63 -73.27
CA SER A 843 -24.42 -26.46 -73.61
C SER A 843 -25.51 -25.61 -74.23
N LEU A 844 -25.80 -24.40 -73.70
CA LEU A 844 -26.71 -23.43 -74.28
C LEU A 844 -26.30 -23.01 -75.71
N GLY A 845 -24.94 -22.74 -75.85
CA GLY A 845 -24.37 -22.37 -77.14
C GLY A 845 -24.51 -23.49 -78.20
N LYS A 846 -24.31 -24.75 -77.76
CA LYS A 846 -24.55 -25.93 -78.66
C LYS A 846 -26.06 -25.99 -79.05
N LEU A 847 -26.92 -25.87 -78.05
CA LEU A 847 -28.38 -25.93 -78.29
C LEU A 847 -28.86 -24.79 -79.17
N LEU A 848 -28.39 -23.56 -78.99
CA LEU A 848 -28.68 -22.43 -79.86
C LEU A 848 -28.21 -22.69 -81.27
N ASN A 849 -26.95 -23.24 -81.41
CA ASN A 849 -26.40 -23.55 -82.68
C ASN A 849 -27.27 -24.64 -83.47
N GLU A 850 -27.72 -25.65 -82.75
CA GLU A 850 -28.58 -26.69 -83.27
C GLU A 850 -29.92 -26.14 -83.64
N SER A 851 -30.57 -25.36 -82.77
CA SER A 851 -31.82 -24.72 -83.00
C SER A 851 -31.76 -23.77 -84.24
N ALA A 852 -30.72 -22.93 -84.27
CA ALA A 852 -30.47 -22.02 -85.41
C ALA A 852 -30.27 -22.78 -86.74
N ARG A 853 -29.56 -23.92 -86.66
CA ARG A 853 -29.42 -24.84 -87.85
C ARG A 853 -30.75 -25.42 -88.31
N GLU A 854 -31.57 -25.93 -87.38
CA GLU A 854 -32.90 -26.45 -87.67
C GLU A 854 -33.81 -25.36 -88.32
N GLU A 855 -33.81 -24.17 -87.73
CA GLU A 855 -34.57 -23.03 -88.25
C GLU A 855 -34.08 -22.64 -89.66
N LEU A 856 -32.72 -22.61 -89.91
CA LEU A 856 -32.13 -22.32 -91.18
C LEU A 856 -32.46 -23.43 -92.22
N PHE A 857 -32.41 -24.69 -91.78
CA PHE A 857 -32.86 -25.81 -92.68
C PHE A 857 -34.37 -25.74 -93.02
N SER A 858 -35.22 -25.49 -91.99
CA SER A 858 -36.66 -25.27 -92.18
C SER A 858 -36.97 -24.12 -93.17
N LEU A 859 -36.25 -22.96 -92.94
CA LEU A 859 -36.40 -21.84 -93.90
C LEU A 859 -35.87 -22.20 -95.31
N GLN A 860 -34.78 -22.97 -95.38
CA GLN A 860 -34.23 -23.40 -96.67
C GLN A 860 -35.20 -24.35 -97.40
N GLU A 861 -35.88 -25.25 -96.67
CA GLU A 861 -36.93 -26.12 -97.23
C GLU A 861 -38.15 -25.32 -97.66
N GLU A 862 -38.55 -24.32 -96.81
CA GLU A 862 -39.64 -23.44 -97.12
C GLU A 862 -39.35 -22.57 -98.39
N ILE A 863 -38.15 -22.11 -98.55
CA ILE A 863 -37.67 -21.33 -99.70
C ILE A 863 -37.59 -22.28 -100.92
N GLN A 864 -37.24 -23.49 -100.78
CA GLN A 864 -37.14 -24.47 -101.88
C GLN A 864 -38.53 -24.97 -102.32
N VAL A 865 -39.55 -25.00 -101.46
CA VAL A 865 -40.93 -25.37 -101.76
C VAL A 865 -41.77 -24.20 -102.32
N GLY A 866 -41.37 -22.94 -102.04
CA GLY A 866 -42.03 -21.79 -102.60
C GLY A 866 -41.51 -21.35 -103.96
#